data_48c0949c6dd34013dbee486a168c38fb
#
_entry.id   48c0949c6dd34013dbee486a168c38fb
#
_cell.length_a   1.000
_cell.length_b   1.000
_cell.length_c   1.000
_cell.angle_alpha   90.00
_cell.angle_beta   90.00
_cell.angle_gamma   90.00
#
_symmetry.space_group_name_H-M   'P 1'
#
loop_
_entity.id
_entity.type
_entity.pdbx_description
1 polymer ?
#
loop_
_entity_poly.entity_id
_entity_poly.type
_entity_poly.pdbx_seq_one_letter_code
_entity_poly.pdbx_strand_id
1 'polypeptide(L)'
;EMATIGHIETSDTILNKVLKNAWWGIYGNYKGMPVDCPQRNERQPWLGDRTVGSLGESFVFYNERLYSKWMHDICDAQRSDGNIPDVAPAFWNYYTDDVTWPAALPFTCDMLYHQFGNRQPIIDSYPSIRKWINHILAEYTDENGIITKDKYGDWCVPPEKLELIHSQDPKRKTDGKLIATAYTIRCLQLAEQFANLQGLKEEAKVWADRRSGMIEAFNRQFLTNKAGTSRRPGHVLYPDSIYYGNNTSTANLLALSFGIAPLELRSELIKQVVKGICIDAKEHVNCGVIGISWLLRGLSDNGFPDVAYLLATQRTYPSWGYMAENGATTIWELWNGDKADPKMNSGNHVMLLGDLLTWCYQYLGGIQQKGVNVQQVAEADASVAYKHIVLKPAISIQNCESVKADYETPYGVVKSQWKKTLQHVDWDITVPCNTTADVYLPDGKVETVGSGDYHYSVEIPTRDAAILKDEFLYDYSGFPSAHASTITQLKNGDLVAAYFGGTFERNPDVCIWVSRKPKGAKAWEKPILAADGVYRLGTPEAKKAGLSGIDEKTTPADKGPIKDGLRRFGVPAGYKYDFRSKSANIKLPANLKRKSCWNPVLYTMPDGEIWLFYKVGSTVGDWTGCLVKSKDGGKTWSDPEALPDGFLGPIKNKPEMVNGRLICGSSTEKNGWRFHVEILDLKTNKWKYVGPVDAELKPRTDDVDSATVDMEHPIYKEGEKARLIYSIQPSILKLKDGRLQVLMRTHNAKLATSFSSDGGDTWTPVTLLDIENNQSGTDAVTLKDGRHVLIYNNFETLPGTKKGSRTPLSLAISDDGTHWRHLLTLEDSPINQYSYPGIIEGKDGKLHCIYTWRRQRVAYKEVDLKKIK
;
A
#
# COMPACT_ATOMS: atom_id res chain seq x y z
N GLU A 1 -10.68 38.43 6.54
CA GLU A 1 -9.74 37.33 6.16
C GLU A 1 -10.00 36.13 7.05
N MET A 2 -9.88 34.94 6.47
CA MET A 2 -10.00 33.67 7.20
C MET A 2 -8.61 33.28 7.74
N ALA A 3 -8.46 33.14 9.06
CA ALA A 3 -7.19 32.76 9.67
C ALA A 3 -6.89 31.28 9.41
N THR A 4 -5.67 30.95 9.03
CA THR A 4 -5.16 29.59 9.01
C THR A 4 -4.72 29.20 10.41
N ILE A 5 -5.24 28.11 10.95
CA ILE A 5 -5.03 27.65 12.33
C ILE A 5 -4.36 26.28 12.43
N GLY A 6 -4.09 25.64 11.32
CA GLY A 6 -3.40 24.37 11.31
C GLY A 6 -2.47 24.23 10.13
N HIS A 7 -1.32 23.57 10.39
CA HIS A 7 -0.33 23.24 9.38
C HIS A 7 0.06 21.77 9.53
N ILE A 8 0.25 21.11 8.40
CA ILE A 8 0.77 19.76 8.37
C ILE A 8 1.71 19.58 7.19
N GLU A 9 2.88 19.01 7.47
CA GLU A 9 3.91 18.67 6.52
C GLU A 9 4.36 17.23 6.76
N THR A 10 4.54 16.47 5.68
CA THR A 10 4.97 15.07 5.74
C THR A 10 6.26 14.86 4.96
N SER A 11 6.88 13.68 5.11
CA SER A 11 8.03 13.29 4.28
C SER A 11 7.65 13.02 2.81
N ASP A 12 6.36 12.91 2.47
CA ASP A 12 5.90 12.66 1.09
C ASP A 12 5.60 13.96 0.35
N THR A 13 6.33 14.19 -0.73
CA THR A 13 6.25 15.44 -1.51
C THR A 13 4.94 15.59 -2.28
N ILE A 14 4.32 14.48 -2.71
CA ILE A 14 3.04 14.56 -3.44
C ILE A 14 1.89 14.85 -2.49
N LEU A 15 1.90 14.24 -1.30
CA LEU A 15 0.89 14.53 -0.29
C LEU A 15 0.96 16.00 0.14
N ASN A 16 2.17 16.56 0.35
CA ASN A 16 2.34 17.98 0.67
C ASN A 16 1.80 18.90 -0.44
N LYS A 17 1.98 18.52 -1.71
CA LYS A 17 1.40 19.26 -2.83
C LYS A 17 -0.14 19.17 -2.86
N VAL A 18 -0.69 18.01 -2.57
CA VAL A 18 -2.15 17.81 -2.45
C VAL A 18 -2.73 18.63 -1.30
N LEU A 19 -2.07 18.66 -0.13
CA LEU A 19 -2.47 19.46 1.02
C LEU A 19 -2.46 20.98 0.69
N LYS A 20 -1.46 21.44 -0.06
CA LYS A 20 -1.43 22.81 -0.56
C LYS A 20 -2.58 23.12 -1.53
N ASN A 21 -2.90 22.18 -2.41
CA ASN A 21 -4.03 22.30 -3.33
C ASN A 21 -5.37 22.32 -2.56
N ALA A 22 -5.49 21.50 -1.51
CA ALA A 22 -6.66 21.51 -0.62
C ALA A 22 -6.84 22.86 0.06
N TRP A 23 -5.76 23.44 0.61
CA TRP A 23 -5.78 24.78 1.23
C TRP A 23 -6.32 25.85 0.27
N TRP A 24 -5.79 25.89 -0.97
CA TRP A 24 -6.23 26.85 -1.99
C TRP A 24 -7.68 26.60 -2.44
N GLY A 25 -8.07 25.32 -2.56
CA GLY A 25 -9.45 24.95 -2.92
C GLY A 25 -10.45 25.43 -1.87
N ILE A 26 -10.19 25.19 -0.60
CA ILE A 26 -11.07 25.63 0.50
C ILE A 26 -11.13 27.16 0.60
N TYR A 27 -9.97 27.82 0.62
CA TYR A 27 -9.87 29.26 0.74
C TYR A 27 -10.62 29.97 -0.40
N GLY A 28 -10.47 29.49 -1.63
CA GLY A 28 -11.14 30.02 -2.80
C GLY A 28 -12.69 29.89 -2.76
N ASN A 29 -13.18 28.91 -1.99
CA ASN A 29 -14.62 28.59 -1.90
C ASN A 29 -15.34 29.20 -0.70
N TYR A 30 -14.68 30.06 0.08
CA TYR A 30 -15.31 30.84 1.14
C TYR A 30 -15.74 32.20 0.62
N LYS A 31 -17.04 32.41 0.43
CA LYS A 31 -17.65 33.64 -0.16
C LYS A 31 -18.75 34.22 0.73
N GLY A 32 -18.54 34.29 2.07
CA GLY A 32 -19.58 34.63 3.04
C GLY A 32 -20.51 33.46 3.35
N MET A 33 -20.39 32.40 2.62
CA MET A 33 -20.94 31.05 2.76
C MET A 33 -19.99 30.07 2.08
N PRO A 34 -19.97 28.79 2.42
CA PRO A 34 -19.19 27.80 1.68
C PRO A 34 -19.89 27.51 0.34
N VAL A 35 -19.15 27.69 -0.77
CA VAL A 35 -19.65 27.37 -2.12
C VAL A 35 -18.92 26.17 -2.70
N ASP A 36 -19.52 25.53 -3.70
CA ASP A 36 -18.97 24.36 -4.40
C ASP A 36 -17.76 24.71 -5.25
N CYS A 37 -17.86 25.77 -6.07
CA CYS A 37 -16.85 26.22 -7.00
C CYS A 37 -16.88 27.75 -7.15
N PRO A 38 -15.71 28.45 -7.21
CA PRO A 38 -15.70 29.92 -7.20
C PRO A 38 -15.71 30.53 -8.61
N GLN A 39 -15.40 29.77 -9.66
CA GLN A 39 -15.13 30.29 -11.01
C GLN A 39 -16.25 30.05 -12.02
N ARG A 40 -17.19 29.14 -11.76
CA ARG A 40 -18.32 28.85 -12.66
C ARG A 40 -19.52 29.73 -12.35
N ASN A 41 -20.49 29.78 -13.25
CA ASN A 41 -21.76 30.46 -13.03
C ASN A 41 -22.65 29.76 -11.99
N GLU A 42 -22.29 28.56 -11.54
CA GLU A 42 -22.91 27.83 -10.46
C GLU A 42 -22.71 28.53 -9.12
N ARG A 43 -21.55 28.44 -8.50
CA ARG A 43 -21.19 29.08 -7.22
C ARG A 43 -22.28 28.95 -6.15
N GLN A 44 -22.78 27.70 -5.97
CA GLN A 44 -23.88 27.43 -5.06
C GLN A 44 -23.37 26.84 -3.74
N PRO A 45 -24.02 27.16 -2.62
CA PRO A 45 -23.71 26.55 -1.34
C PRO A 45 -24.37 25.15 -1.21
N TRP A 46 -23.90 24.19 -1.99
CA TRP A 46 -24.33 22.81 -1.93
C TRP A 46 -24.04 22.20 -0.57
N LEU A 47 -25.03 21.58 0.06
CA LEU A 47 -24.90 21.03 1.40
C LEU A 47 -24.00 19.80 1.40
N GLY A 48 -24.18 18.89 0.45
CA GLY A 48 -23.46 17.64 0.35
C GLY A 48 -21.94 17.79 0.29
N ASP A 49 -21.45 18.85 -0.36
CA ASP A 49 -20.02 19.17 -0.48
C ASP A 49 -19.36 19.41 0.88
N ARG A 50 -20.15 19.78 1.90
CA ARG A 50 -19.67 20.16 3.24
C ARG A 50 -20.09 19.19 4.34
N THR A 51 -20.92 18.20 4.05
CA THR A 51 -21.46 17.29 5.08
C THR A 51 -20.37 16.70 5.96
N VAL A 52 -19.29 16.21 5.38
CA VAL A 52 -18.12 15.68 6.11
C VAL A 52 -16.89 16.55 5.93
N GLY A 53 -16.73 17.20 4.80
CA GLY A 53 -15.60 18.07 4.50
C GLY A 53 -15.41 19.22 5.49
N SER A 54 -16.47 19.73 6.10
CA SER A 54 -16.43 20.80 7.10
C SER A 54 -15.50 20.47 8.28
N LEU A 55 -15.46 19.23 8.74
CA LEU A 55 -14.56 18.79 9.81
C LEU A 55 -13.08 18.90 9.37
N GLY A 56 -12.74 18.47 8.17
CA GLY A 56 -11.38 18.61 7.64
C GLY A 56 -10.95 20.06 7.46
N GLU A 57 -11.87 20.92 7.00
CA GLU A 57 -11.64 22.36 6.84
C GLU A 57 -11.39 23.07 8.17
N SER A 58 -12.05 22.63 9.27
CA SER A 58 -11.91 23.21 10.61
C SER A 58 -10.53 22.97 11.25
N PHE A 59 -9.75 22.01 10.74
CA PHE A 59 -8.34 21.87 11.14
C PHE A 59 -7.44 22.88 10.45
N VAL A 60 -7.84 23.40 9.29
CA VAL A 60 -7.00 24.29 8.48
C VAL A 60 -7.34 25.76 8.74
N PHE A 61 -8.63 26.09 8.88
CA PHE A 61 -9.13 27.45 8.98
C PHE A 61 -10.00 27.67 10.22
N TYR A 62 -9.85 28.86 10.83
CA TYR A 62 -10.79 29.32 11.85
C TYR A 62 -12.12 29.71 11.20
N ASN A 63 -12.93 28.72 10.89
CA ASN A 63 -14.17 28.84 10.11
C ASN A 63 -15.44 28.80 10.98
N GLU A 64 -15.33 28.89 12.30
CA GLU A 64 -16.45 28.80 13.26
C GLU A 64 -17.58 29.76 12.92
N ARG A 65 -17.26 31.05 12.72
CA ARG A 65 -18.29 32.08 12.44
C ARG A 65 -18.98 31.87 11.09
N LEU A 66 -18.23 31.46 10.08
CA LEU A 66 -18.76 31.18 8.75
C LEU A 66 -19.78 30.04 8.81
N TYR A 67 -19.41 28.96 9.45
CA TYR A 67 -20.28 27.78 9.56
C TYR A 67 -21.43 28.00 10.54
N SER A 68 -21.24 28.71 11.64
CA SER A 68 -22.34 29.08 12.55
C SER A 68 -23.41 29.90 11.82
N LYS A 69 -23.00 30.90 11.06
CA LYS A 69 -23.92 31.68 10.20
C LYS A 69 -24.61 30.77 9.17
N TRP A 70 -23.87 29.85 8.54
CA TRP A 70 -24.45 28.97 7.53
C TRP A 70 -25.51 28.00 8.09
N MET A 71 -25.41 27.61 9.37
CA MET A 71 -26.42 26.81 10.05
C MET A 71 -27.76 27.57 10.11
N HIS A 72 -27.71 28.87 10.39
CA HIS A 72 -28.90 29.72 10.34
C HIS A 72 -29.49 29.81 8.91
N ASP A 73 -28.66 29.99 7.89
CA ASP A 73 -29.13 30.04 6.50
C ASP A 73 -29.86 28.74 6.09
N ILE A 74 -29.36 27.56 6.56
CA ILE A 74 -30.03 26.27 6.30
C ILE A 74 -31.36 26.19 7.03
N CYS A 75 -31.43 26.62 8.29
CA CYS A 75 -32.66 26.62 9.07
C CYS A 75 -33.71 27.57 8.47
N ASP A 76 -33.31 28.77 8.04
CA ASP A 76 -34.17 29.76 7.41
C ASP A 76 -34.74 29.27 6.04
N ALA A 77 -34.00 28.43 5.35
CA ALA A 77 -34.41 27.83 4.09
C ALA A 77 -35.34 26.62 4.26
N GLN A 78 -35.54 26.09 5.48
CA GLN A 78 -36.42 24.94 5.75
C GLN A 78 -37.86 25.22 5.46
N ARG A 79 -38.55 24.34 4.72
CA ARG A 79 -39.97 24.41 4.41
C ARG A 79 -40.84 24.04 5.61
N SER A 80 -42.14 24.44 5.51
CA SER A 80 -43.15 24.18 6.56
C SER A 80 -43.39 22.67 6.79
N ASP A 81 -43.17 21.82 5.78
CA ASP A 81 -43.28 20.38 5.87
C ASP A 81 -42.03 19.71 6.54
N GLY A 82 -40.94 20.44 6.69
CA GLY A 82 -39.70 19.97 7.30
C GLY A 82 -38.58 19.75 6.33
N ASN A 83 -38.84 19.80 5.01
CA ASN A 83 -37.84 19.59 4.01
C ASN A 83 -36.77 20.67 4.04
N ILE A 84 -35.47 20.26 4.02
CA ILE A 84 -34.29 21.13 3.91
C ILE A 84 -33.80 21.09 2.46
N PRO A 85 -33.45 22.24 1.84
CA PRO A 85 -32.97 22.26 0.47
C PRO A 85 -31.58 21.61 0.34
N ASP A 86 -31.23 21.21 -0.89
CA ASP A 86 -29.92 20.70 -1.23
C ASP A 86 -28.86 21.81 -1.30
N VAL A 87 -29.32 23.06 -1.46
CA VAL A 87 -28.55 24.31 -1.57
C VAL A 87 -29.11 25.33 -0.58
N ALA A 88 -28.30 25.88 0.30
CA ALA A 88 -28.71 26.90 1.27
C ALA A 88 -27.68 28.02 1.45
N PRO A 89 -28.02 29.31 1.28
CA PRO A 89 -29.34 29.82 0.90
C PRO A 89 -29.87 29.21 -0.40
N ALA A 90 -31.16 29.01 -0.49
CA ALA A 90 -31.80 28.31 -1.61
C ALA A 90 -31.92 29.20 -2.87
N PHE A 91 -30.77 29.62 -3.41
CA PHE A 91 -30.72 30.36 -4.69
C PHE A 91 -31.30 29.53 -5.84
N TRP A 92 -31.04 28.22 -5.84
CA TRP A 92 -31.74 27.24 -6.64
C TRP A 92 -32.76 26.51 -5.77
N ASN A 93 -33.98 26.39 -6.27
CA ASN A 93 -35.10 25.82 -5.54
C ASN A 93 -35.05 24.27 -5.58
N TYR A 94 -33.97 23.68 -5.08
CA TYR A 94 -33.81 22.23 -5.00
C TYR A 94 -34.21 21.73 -3.61
N TYR A 95 -35.36 21.08 -3.53
CA TYR A 95 -35.87 20.40 -2.36
C TYR A 95 -36.22 18.97 -2.79
N THR A 96 -35.20 18.11 -2.80
CA THR A 96 -35.33 16.79 -3.40
C THR A 96 -35.62 15.68 -2.41
N ASP A 97 -35.73 16.02 -1.12
CA ASP A 97 -35.82 15.06 0.00
C ASP A 97 -34.63 14.07 0.04
N ASP A 98 -33.46 14.50 -0.42
CA ASP A 98 -32.26 13.76 -0.19
C ASP A 98 -31.92 13.72 1.30
N VAL A 99 -31.19 12.69 1.75
CA VAL A 99 -30.75 12.57 3.15
C VAL A 99 -29.33 13.05 3.33
N THR A 100 -28.46 12.71 2.42
CA THR A 100 -27.01 12.91 2.57
C THR A 100 -26.59 14.37 2.48
N TRP A 101 -27.24 15.17 1.64
CA TRP A 101 -26.98 16.60 1.51
C TRP A 101 -27.47 17.38 2.74
N PRO A 102 -28.76 17.30 3.11
CA PRO A 102 -29.27 17.98 4.33
C PRO A 102 -28.61 17.52 5.64
N ALA A 103 -27.99 16.35 5.69
CA ALA A 103 -27.19 15.91 6.83
C ALA A 103 -26.03 16.88 7.17
N ALA A 104 -25.67 17.80 6.28
CA ALA A 104 -24.74 18.89 6.57
C ALA A 104 -25.13 19.68 7.84
N LEU A 105 -26.43 19.86 8.10
CA LEU A 105 -26.89 20.61 9.27
C LEU A 105 -26.46 19.93 10.60
N PRO A 106 -26.86 18.70 10.93
CA PRO A 106 -26.44 18.07 12.16
C PRO A 106 -24.93 17.76 12.21
N PHE A 107 -24.28 17.40 11.10
CA PHE A 107 -22.83 17.12 11.06
C PHE A 107 -21.99 18.36 11.35
N THR A 108 -22.38 19.51 10.78
CA THR A 108 -21.65 20.77 11.02
C THR A 108 -21.90 21.32 12.42
N CYS A 109 -23.10 21.16 12.98
CA CYS A 109 -23.37 21.50 14.39
C CYS A 109 -22.47 20.67 15.34
N ASP A 110 -22.32 19.38 15.10
CA ASP A 110 -21.41 18.51 15.84
C ASP A 110 -19.95 18.98 15.72
N MET A 111 -19.50 19.32 14.51
CA MET A 111 -18.18 19.87 14.25
C MET A 111 -17.95 21.17 15.02
N LEU A 112 -18.85 22.13 14.98
CA LEU A 112 -18.74 23.41 15.67
C LEU A 112 -18.62 23.23 17.20
N TYR A 113 -19.33 22.26 17.74
CA TYR A 113 -19.24 21.92 19.16
C TYR A 113 -17.92 21.29 19.54
N HIS A 114 -17.51 20.23 18.84
CA HIS A 114 -16.30 19.48 19.20
C HIS A 114 -15.00 20.21 18.83
N GLN A 115 -14.98 20.96 17.73
CA GLN A 115 -13.76 21.68 17.31
C GLN A 115 -13.57 23.00 18.06
N PHE A 116 -14.63 23.76 18.28
CA PHE A 116 -14.55 25.13 18.79
C PHE A 116 -15.22 25.32 20.16
N GLY A 117 -15.92 24.32 20.68
CA GLY A 117 -16.70 24.44 21.92
C GLY A 117 -17.99 25.23 21.75
N ASN A 118 -18.39 25.57 20.53
CA ASN A 118 -19.57 26.37 20.28
C ASN A 118 -20.84 25.52 20.29
N ARG A 119 -21.57 25.56 21.40
CA ARG A 119 -22.82 24.84 21.61
C ARG A 119 -24.03 25.54 20.99
N GLN A 120 -23.95 26.85 20.71
CA GLN A 120 -25.11 27.62 20.28
C GLN A 120 -25.73 27.12 18.97
N PRO A 121 -24.95 26.73 17.92
CA PRO A 121 -25.52 26.18 16.71
C PRO A 121 -26.37 24.91 16.93
N ILE A 122 -26.01 24.06 17.90
CA ILE A 122 -26.84 22.90 18.28
C ILE A 122 -28.17 23.36 18.85
N ILE A 123 -28.18 24.31 19.79
CA ILE A 123 -29.41 24.83 20.44
C ILE A 123 -30.34 25.45 19.39
N ASP A 124 -29.78 26.30 18.54
CA ASP A 124 -30.58 27.06 17.53
C ASP A 124 -31.11 26.16 16.42
N SER A 125 -30.35 25.17 15.99
CA SER A 125 -30.69 24.30 14.86
C SER A 125 -31.47 23.04 15.24
N TYR A 126 -31.50 22.66 16.52
CA TYR A 126 -32.13 21.42 16.97
C TYR A 126 -33.63 21.31 16.60
N PRO A 127 -34.48 22.38 16.71
CA PRO A 127 -35.86 22.31 16.25
C PRO A 127 -35.95 21.97 14.75
N SER A 128 -35.09 22.52 13.92
CA SER A 128 -35.04 22.27 12.47
C SER A 128 -34.53 20.84 12.17
N ILE A 129 -33.50 20.39 12.85
CA ILE A 129 -32.99 19.02 12.75
C ILE A 129 -34.07 18.01 13.10
N ARG A 130 -34.76 18.21 14.23
CA ARG A 130 -35.87 17.35 14.68
C ARG A 130 -37.00 17.28 13.66
N LYS A 131 -37.37 18.43 13.13
CA LYS A 131 -38.46 18.56 12.16
C LYS A 131 -38.08 17.83 10.85
N TRP A 132 -36.87 18.02 10.37
CA TRP A 132 -36.35 17.35 9.16
C TRP A 132 -36.26 15.83 9.32
N ILE A 133 -35.69 15.33 10.42
CA ILE A 133 -35.62 13.89 10.66
C ILE A 133 -37.00 13.27 10.71
N ASN A 134 -37.98 13.90 11.41
CA ASN A 134 -39.34 13.41 11.49
C ASN A 134 -40.04 13.41 10.11
N HIS A 135 -39.76 14.40 9.26
CA HIS A 135 -40.27 14.44 7.89
C HIS A 135 -39.72 13.24 7.07
N ILE A 136 -38.42 13.02 7.09
CA ILE A 136 -37.81 11.89 6.37
C ILE A 136 -38.35 10.55 6.87
N LEU A 137 -38.48 10.39 8.19
CA LEU A 137 -38.99 9.13 8.77
C LEU A 137 -40.47 8.89 8.43
N ALA A 138 -41.29 9.94 8.38
CA ALA A 138 -42.73 9.83 8.10
C ALA A 138 -43.01 9.54 6.61
N GLU A 139 -42.26 10.19 5.71
CA GLU A 139 -42.56 10.16 4.27
C GLU A 139 -41.83 9.01 3.54
N TYR A 140 -40.64 8.59 4.04
CA TYR A 140 -39.77 7.73 3.26
C TYR A 140 -39.32 6.44 3.95
N THR A 141 -39.84 6.12 5.14
CA THR A 141 -39.59 4.79 5.76
C THR A 141 -40.58 3.77 5.19
N ASP A 142 -40.06 2.71 4.60
CA ASP A 142 -40.88 1.60 4.12
C ASP A 142 -41.31 0.64 5.24
N GLU A 143 -42.08 -0.35 4.90
CA GLU A 143 -42.61 -1.39 5.81
C GLU A 143 -41.52 -2.23 6.49
N ASN A 144 -40.30 -2.27 5.91
CA ASN A 144 -39.13 -2.95 6.44
C ASN A 144 -38.28 -2.07 7.35
N GLY A 145 -38.62 -0.79 7.51
CA GLY A 145 -37.86 0.17 8.30
C GLY A 145 -36.65 0.79 7.56
N ILE A 146 -36.66 0.79 6.23
CA ILE A 146 -35.61 1.29 5.35
C ILE A 146 -36.01 2.61 4.72
N ILE A 147 -35.09 3.58 4.65
CA ILE A 147 -35.31 4.84 3.95
C ILE A 147 -35.19 4.60 2.44
N THR A 148 -36.25 4.94 1.74
CA THR A 148 -36.38 4.67 0.30
C THR A 148 -35.93 5.81 -0.60
N LYS A 149 -35.70 7.00 -0.04
CA LYS A 149 -35.35 8.21 -0.78
C LYS A 149 -33.85 8.49 -0.75
N ASP A 150 -33.26 8.53 -1.92
CA ASP A 150 -31.90 8.99 -2.19
C ASP A 150 -31.91 9.70 -3.55
N LYS A 151 -31.22 10.83 -3.67
CA LYS A 151 -31.18 11.61 -4.90
C LYS A 151 -29.85 11.49 -5.61
N TYR A 152 -28.76 11.60 -4.87
CA TYR A 152 -27.44 11.78 -5.45
C TYR A 152 -26.59 10.49 -5.44
N GLY A 153 -26.84 9.60 -4.49
CA GLY A 153 -26.06 8.38 -4.33
C GLY A 153 -24.60 8.67 -3.99
N ASP A 154 -23.73 7.72 -4.30
CA ASP A 154 -22.28 7.88 -4.18
C ASP A 154 -21.75 8.65 -5.42
N TRP A 155 -21.95 9.97 -5.43
CA TRP A 155 -21.64 10.85 -6.57
C TRP A 155 -20.17 10.79 -6.94
N CYS A 156 -19.83 10.87 -8.23
CA CYS A 156 -18.45 10.88 -8.74
C CYS A 156 -17.63 9.63 -8.45
N VAL A 157 -18.23 8.44 -8.40
CA VAL A 157 -17.46 7.20 -8.47
C VAL A 157 -16.58 7.22 -9.73
N PRO A 158 -15.24 6.94 -9.62
CA PRO A 158 -14.33 7.02 -10.77
C PRO A 158 -14.85 6.26 -11.98
N PRO A 159 -14.95 6.87 -13.16
CA PRO A 159 -15.53 6.24 -14.35
C PRO A 159 -14.61 5.20 -14.99
N GLU A 160 -15.21 4.27 -15.76
CA GLU A 160 -14.52 3.26 -16.54
C GLU A 160 -13.76 3.86 -17.73
N LYS A 161 -14.27 4.98 -18.27
CA LYS A 161 -13.68 5.74 -19.38
C LYS A 161 -13.46 7.18 -18.94
N LEU A 162 -12.31 7.72 -19.31
CA LEU A 162 -11.89 9.05 -18.85
C LEU A 162 -12.75 10.21 -19.37
N GLU A 163 -13.57 9.98 -20.39
CA GLU A 163 -14.49 10.98 -20.94
C GLU A 163 -15.81 11.09 -20.15
N LEU A 164 -16.12 10.10 -19.32
CA LEU A 164 -17.34 10.09 -18.52
C LEU A 164 -17.18 10.95 -17.25
N ILE A 165 -18.26 11.45 -16.72
CA ILE A 165 -18.31 12.24 -15.49
C ILE A 165 -18.16 11.30 -14.28
N HIS A 166 -18.88 10.18 -14.26
CA HIS A 166 -18.87 9.18 -13.21
C HIS A 166 -19.15 7.79 -13.80
N SER A 167 -18.89 6.76 -13.00
CA SER A 167 -19.12 5.37 -13.40
C SER A 167 -20.54 5.11 -13.89
N GLN A 168 -20.69 4.37 -14.96
CA GLN A 168 -21.97 3.87 -15.47
C GLN A 168 -22.19 2.39 -15.10
N ASP A 169 -21.21 1.70 -14.54
CA ASP A 169 -21.32 0.31 -14.10
C ASP A 169 -22.16 0.17 -12.82
N PRO A 170 -23.33 -0.50 -12.87
CA PRO A 170 -24.16 -0.72 -11.69
C PRO A 170 -23.45 -1.45 -10.55
N LYS A 171 -22.45 -2.29 -10.86
CA LYS A 171 -21.68 -3.03 -9.84
C LYS A 171 -20.79 -2.12 -8.99
N ARG A 172 -20.47 -0.92 -9.48
CA ARG A 172 -19.66 0.08 -8.79
C ARG A 172 -20.48 1.14 -8.07
N LYS A 173 -21.79 1.16 -8.29
CA LYS A 173 -22.72 2.10 -7.65
C LYS A 173 -23.32 1.45 -6.40
N THR A 174 -23.22 2.13 -5.28
CA THR A 174 -23.87 1.72 -4.02
C THR A 174 -25.35 1.97 -4.08
N ASP A 175 -26.16 1.06 -3.52
CA ASP A 175 -27.61 1.23 -3.41
C ASP A 175 -27.96 2.50 -2.62
N GLY A 176 -28.75 3.39 -3.22
CA GLY A 176 -29.15 4.65 -2.59
C GLY A 176 -29.96 4.47 -1.31
N LYS A 177 -30.77 3.42 -1.20
CA LYS A 177 -31.53 3.09 0.02
C LYS A 177 -30.58 2.74 1.16
N LEU A 178 -29.50 2.01 0.88
CA LEU A 178 -28.46 1.71 1.84
C LEU A 178 -27.79 3.00 2.34
N ILE A 179 -27.42 3.89 1.43
CA ILE A 179 -26.79 5.18 1.75
C ILE A 179 -27.71 6.04 2.63
N ALA A 180 -28.96 6.26 2.17
CA ALA A 180 -29.93 7.08 2.89
C ALA A 180 -30.22 6.54 4.29
N THR A 181 -30.40 5.21 4.43
CA THR A 181 -30.67 4.60 5.73
C THR A 181 -29.47 4.72 6.67
N ALA A 182 -28.24 4.49 6.19
CA ALA A 182 -27.03 4.64 7.00
C ALA A 182 -26.85 6.08 7.49
N TYR A 183 -27.05 7.08 6.63
CA TYR A 183 -26.98 8.50 7.02
C TYR A 183 -28.11 8.88 7.99
N THR A 184 -29.31 8.34 7.81
CA THR A 184 -30.40 8.55 8.79
C THR A 184 -30.03 7.98 10.16
N ILE A 185 -29.44 6.80 10.23
CA ILE A 185 -28.92 6.21 11.49
C ILE A 185 -27.92 7.16 12.16
N ARG A 186 -26.98 7.75 11.40
CA ARG A 186 -26.02 8.72 11.94
C ARG A 186 -26.71 10.01 12.38
N CYS A 187 -27.69 10.52 11.64
CA CYS A 187 -28.47 11.71 12.02
C CYS A 187 -29.27 11.46 13.30
N LEU A 188 -29.86 10.26 13.48
CA LEU A 188 -30.52 9.87 14.73
C LEU A 188 -29.57 9.84 15.91
N GLN A 189 -28.35 9.36 15.72
CA GLN A 189 -27.31 9.36 16.75
C GLN A 189 -26.93 10.80 17.15
N LEU A 190 -26.80 11.71 16.20
CA LEU A 190 -26.53 13.13 16.49
C LEU A 190 -27.71 13.80 17.18
N ALA A 191 -28.95 13.51 16.76
CA ALA A 191 -30.15 14.02 17.43
C ALA A 191 -30.23 13.52 18.88
N GLU A 192 -29.94 12.25 19.16
CA GLU A 192 -29.81 11.71 20.53
C GLU A 192 -28.75 12.48 21.34
N GLN A 193 -27.56 12.69 20.78
CA GLN A 193 -26.48 13.45 21.41
C GLN A 193 -26.91 14.89 21.73
N PHE A 194 -27.52 15.58 20.79
CA PHE A 194 -27.96 16.96 20.94
C PHE A 194 -29.11 17.11 21.96
N ALA A 195 -30.04 16.15 22.01
CA ALA A 195 -31.06 16.08 23.02
C ALA A 195 -30.45 15.89 24.41
N ASN A 196 -29.48 14.98 24.58
CA ASN A 196 -28.79 14.78 25.84
C ASN A 196 -28.03 16.04 26.28
N LEU A 197 -27.34 16.74 25.38
CA LEU A 197 -26.65 17.99 25.66
C LEU A 197 -27.59 19.09 26.16
N GLN A 198 -28.86 19.05 25.76
CA GLN A 198 -29.89 20.01 26.17
C GLN A 198 -30.71 19.54 27.37
N GLY A 199 -30.44 18.35 27.89
CA GLY A 199 -31.19 17.78 29.03
C GLY A 199 -32.57 17.19 28.65
N LEU A 200 -32.84 17.00 27.35
CA LEU A 200 -34.08 16.47 26.80
C LEU A 200 -34.09 14.94 26.82
N LYS A 201 -34.05 14.35 28.01
CA LYS A 201 -33.79 12.89 28.21
C LYS A 201 -34.82 11.99 27.53
N GLU A 202 -36.11 12.33 27.62
CA GLU A 202 -37.19 11.56 26.99
C GLU A 202 -37.06 11.55 25.46
N GLU A 203 -36.71 12.71 24.88
CA GLU A 203 -36.49 12.82 23.46
C GLU A 203 -35.25 12.10 22.99
N ALA A 204 -34.16 12.16 23.75
CA ALA A 204 -32.93 11.38 23.51
C ALA A 204 -33.25 9.88 23.48
N LYS A 205 -34.08 9.39 24.40
CA LYS A 205 -34.48 7.98 24.41
C LYS A 205 -35.28 7.60 23.14
N VAL A 206 -36.20 8.45 22.69
CA VAL A 206 -36.93 8.22 21.43
C VAL A 206 -35.97 8.08 20.25
N TRP A 207 -34.96 8.94 20.15
CA TRP A 207 -33.95 8.85 19.08
C TRP A 207 -33.11 7.59 19.17
N ALA A 208 -32.67 7.19 20.37
CA ALA A 208 -31.95 5.95 20.62
C ALA A 208 -32.76 4.71 20.20
N ASP A 209 -34.05 4.64 20.58
CA ASP A 209 -34.93 3.52 20.24
C ASP A 209 -35.16 3.44 18.71
N ARG A 210 -35.40 4.56 18.05
CA ARG A 210 -35.53 4.62 16.59
C ARG A 210 -34.24 4.22 15.88
N ARG A 211 -33.09 4.69 16.36
CA ARG A 211 -31.76 4.32 15.82
C ARG A 211 -31.52 2.83 15.92
N SER A 212 -31.77 2.22 17.08
CA SER A 212 -31.60 0.78 17.30
C SER A 212 -32.47 -0.05 16.37
N GLY A 213 -33.76 0.29 16.24
CA GLY A 213 -34.68 -0.38 15.31
C GLY A 213 -34.24 -0.28 13.83
N MET A 214 -33.71 0.89 13.45
CA MET A 214 -33.21 1.10 12.08
C MET A 214 -31.90 0.35 11.81
N ILE A 215 -31.01 0.21 12.80
CA ILE A 215 -29.81 -0.64 12.70
C ILE A 215 -30.20 -2.11 12.48
N GLU A 216 -31.19 -2.61 13.22
CA GLU A 216 -31.68 -3.98 13.03
C GLU A 216 -32.28 -4.17 11.63
N ALA A 217 -33.08 -3.21 11.15
CA ALA A 217 -33.67 -3.20 9.82
C ALA A 217 -32.57 -3.19 8.74
N PHE A 218 -31.57 -2.35 8.88
CA PHE A 218 -30.44 -2.23 7.98
C PHE A 218 -29.67 -3.55 7.85
N ASN A 219 -29.31 -4.16 9.00
CA ASN A 219 -28.61 -5.45 9.01
C ASN A 219 -29.44 -6.56 8.38
N ARG A 220 -30.74 -6.61 8.69
CA ARG A 220 -31.66 -7.61 8.08
C ARG A 220 -31.76 -7.46 6.56
N GLN A 221 -31.77 -6.22 6.06
CA GLN A 221 -31.97 -5.93 4.63
C GLN A 221 -30.68 -6.07 3.81
N PHE A 222 -29.55 -5.55 4.32
CA PHE A 222 -28.36 -5.34 3.50
C PHE A 222 -27.18 -6.24 3.84
N LEU A 223 -27.13 -6.86 5.04
CA LEU A 223 -26.00 -7.70 5.43
C LEU A 223 -26.11 -9.08 4.78
N THR A 224 -25.13 -9.43 3.96
CA THR A 224 -24.86 -10.80 3.56
C THR A 224 -23.86 -11.41 4.54
N ASN A 225 -24.24 -12.46 5.24
CA ASN A 225 -23.39 -13.19 6.19
C ASN A 225 -23.49 -14.68 5.92
N LYS A 226 -22.68 -15.17 4.97
CA LYS A 226 -22.55 -16.60 4.68
C LYS A 226 -21.15 -17.04 5.10
N ALA A 227 -21.04 -17.89 6.11
CA ALA A 227 -19.75 -18.41 6.58
C ALA A 227 -19.00 -19.07 5.41
N GLY A 228 -17.84 -18.52 5.11
CA GLY A 228 -16.91 -19.07 4.12
C GLY A 228 -16.23 -20.36 4.64
N THR A 229 -15.73 -21.21 3.75
CA THR A 229 -14.91 -22.38 4.09
C THR A 229 -13.58 -21.93 4.72
N SER A 230 -13.15 -22.65 5.78
CA SER A 230 -11.91 -22.37 6.49
C SER A 230 -10.71 -22.42 5.55
N ARG A 231 -9.82 -21.44 5.67
CA ARG A 231 -8.60 -21.33 4.89
C ARG A 231 -7.37 -21.52 5.78
N ARG A 232 -6.23 -21.81 5.17
CA ARG A 232 -5.00 -22.21 5.89
C ARG A 232 -4.44 -21.12 6.81
N PRO A 233 -3.80 -21.45 7.94
CA PRO A 233 -3.11 -20.49 8.81
C PRO A 233 -2.03 -19.70 8.06
N GLY A 234 -1.89 -18.41 8.36
CA GLY A 234 -0.89 -17.51 7.75
C GLY A 234 -1.27 -16.90 6.40
N HIS A 235 -2.45 -17.21 5.86
CA HIS A 235 -2.96 -16.59 4.63
C HIS A 235 -3.73 -15.30 4.92
N VAL A 236 -3.52 -14.26 4.10
CA VAL A 236 -4.43 -13.13 4.03
C VAL A 236 -5.66 -13.55 3.26
N LEU A 237 -6.79 -13.59 3.95
CA LEU A 237 -8.05 -14.09 3.39
C LEU A 237 -9.02 -12.94 3.19
N TYR A 238 -9.65 -12.96 2.03
CA TYR A 238 -10.78 -12.11 1.74
C TYR A 238 -12.04 -12.99 1.78
N PRO A 239 -12.89 -12.87 2.80
CA PRO A 239 -14.10 -13.69 2.89
C PRO A 239 -15.04 -13.33 1.73
N ASP A 240 -15.47 -14.34 0.99
CA ASP A 240 -16.31 -14.13 -0.20
C ASP A 240 -17.77 -13.79 0.14
N SER A 241 -18.16 -13.85 1.41
CA SER A 241 -19.55 -13.99 1.80
C SER A 241 -19.99 -13.13 2.98
N ILE A 242 -19.19 -12.13 3.44
CA ILE A 242 -19.58 -11.18 4.50
C ILE A 242 -19.41 -9.77 3.98
N TYR A 243 -20.52 -9.11 3.61
CA TYR A 243 -20.51 -7.77 3.04
C TYR A 243 -21.89 -7.13 3.10
N TYR A 244 -21.96 -5.82 2.89
CA TYR A 244 -23.22 -5.06 2.78
C TYR A 244 -23.57 -4.76 1.33
N GLY A 245 -24.86 -4.79 1.03
CA GLY A 245 -25.44 -4.46 -0.27
C GLY A 245 -24.79 -5.26 -1.42
N ASN A 246 -24.31 -4.54 -2.43
CA ASN A 246 -23.60 -5.11 -3.57
C ASN A 246 -22.07 -5.17 -3.40
N ASN A 247 -21.57 -5.15 -2.15
CA ASN A 247 -20.16 -5.25 -1.79
C ASN A 247 -19.27 -4.10 -2.32
N THR A 248 -19.81 -2.91 -2.50
CA THR A 248 -18.97 -1.72 -2.77
C THR A 248 -18.21 -1.31 -1.52
N SER A 249 -17.07 -0.65 -1.69
CA SER A 249 -16.31 -0.09 -0.55
C SER A 249 -17.17 0.87 0.26
N THR A 250 -17.96 1.70 -0.38
CA THR A 250 -18.90 2.66 0.26
C THR A 250 -19.91 1.95 1.14
N ALA A 251 -20.57 0.87 0.67
CA ALA A 251 -21.57 0.14 1.46
C ALA A 251 -20.96 -0.42 2.76
N ASN A 252 -19.78 -1.05 2.66
CA ASN A 252 -19.11 -1.63 3.81
C ASN A 252 -18.56 -0.55 4.76
N LEU A 253 -18.01 0.56 4.22
CA LEU A 253 -17.48 1.66 5.01
C LEU A 253 -18.55 2.37 5.83
N LEU A 254 -19.73 2.62 5.28
CA LEU A 254 -20.84 3.25 6.02
C LEU A 254 -21.26 2.41 7.22
N ALA A 255 -21.42 1.09 7.03
CA ALA A 255 -21.76 0.19 8.12
C ALA A 255 -20.68 0.13 9.22
N LEU A 256 -19.39 0.16 8.83
CA LEU A 256 -18.25 0.18 9.75
C LEU A 256 -18.15 1.53 10.48
N SER A 257 -18.22 2.64 9.76
CA SER A 257 -17.97 3.99 10.29
C SER A 257 -19.08 4.49 11.21
N PHE A 258 -20.32 4.09 10.98
CA PHE A 258 -21.48 4.53 11.78
C PHE A 258 -21.86 3.56 12.90
N GLY A 259 -21.04 2.54 13.17
CA GLY A 259 -21.28 1.56 14.23
C GLY A 259 -22.48 0.65 13.98
N ILE A 260 -22.88 0.48 12.71
CA ILE A 260 -24.00 -0.37 12.29
C ILE A 260 -23.61 -1.84 12.26
N ALA A 261 -22.39 -2.12 11.81
CA ALA A 261 -21.89 -3.47 11.66
C ALA A 261 -21.70 -4.15 13.02
N PRO A 262 -22.16 -5.43 13.18
CA PRO A 262 -21.86 -6.22 14.36
C PRO A 262 -20.35 -6.30 14.63
N LEU A 263 -19.95 -6.20 15.90
CA LEU A 263 -18.53 -6.12 16.30
C LEU A 263 -17.71 -7.32 15.80
N GLU A 264 -18.29 -8.51 15.89
CA GLU A 264 -17.66 -9.77 15.47
C GLU A 264 -17.42 -9.88 13.95
N LEU A 265 -18.14 -9.11 13.13
CA LEU A 265 -18.00 -9.12 11.67
C LEU A 265 -17.09 -8.02 11.12
N ARG A 266 -16.70 -7.06 11.94
CA ARG A 266 -15.96 -5.86 11.49
C ARG A 266 -14.62 -6.21 10.84
N SER A 267 -13.89 -7.17 11.40
CA SER A 267 -12.61 -7.62 10.84
C SER A 267 -12.75 -8.23 9.45
N GLU A 268 -13.87 -8.89 9.18
CA GLU A 268 -14.12 -9.48 7.87
C GLU A 268 -14.63 -8.45 6.85
N LEU A 269 -15.46 -7.52 7.30
CA LEU A 269 -16.00 -6.45 6.46
C LEU A 269 -14.90 -5.51 5.94
N ILE A 270 -13.96 -5.10 6.81
CA ILE A 270 -12.86 -4.23 6.36
C ILE A 270 -11.95 -4.94 5.34
N LYS A 271 -11.80 -6.25 5.41
CA LYS A 271 -11.07 -7.03 4.40
C LYS A 271 -11.71 -6.94 3.02
N GLN A 272 -13.05 -6.82 2.93
CA GLN A 272 -13.73 -6.57 1.64
C GLN A 272 -13.36 -5.20 1.06
N VAL A 273 -13.32 -4.16 1.89
CA VAL A 273 -12.87 -2.82 1.47
C VAL A 273 -11.43 -2.88 0.99
N VAL A 274 -10.54 -3.51 1.76
CA VAL A 274 -9.13 -3.68 1.42
C VAL A 274 -8.95 -4.46 0.10
N LYS A 275 -9.72 -5.55 -0.10
CA LYS A 275 -9.74 -6.29 -1.37
C LYS A 275 -10.17 -5.39 -2.53
N GLY A 276 -11.28 -4.67 -2.37
CA GLY A 276 -11.80 -3.74 -3.37
C GLY A 276 -10.77 -2.69 -3.79
N ILE A 277 -9.97 -2.19 -2.86
CA ILE A 277 -8.92 -1.20 -3.11
C ILE A 277 -7.65 -1.86 -3.67
N CYS A 278 -7.06 -2.79 -2.93
CA CYS A 278 -5.72 -3.28 -3.24
C CYS A 278 -5.68 -4.23 -4.44
N ILE A 279 -6.77 -4.98 -4.68
CA ILE A 279 -6.85 -5.99 -5.75
C ILE A 279 -7.71 -5.49 -6.90
N ASP A 280 -8.99 -5.22 -6.66
CA ASP A 280 -9.95 -4.97 -7.72
C ASP A 280 -9.70 -3.60 -8.39
N ALA A 281 -9.44 -2.56 -7.58
CA ALA A 281 -9.07 -1.22 -8.04
C ALA A 281 -7.55 -1.03 -8.21
N LYS A 282 -6.72 -2.07 -8.04
CA LYS A 282 -5.26 -2.02 -8.21
C LYS A 282 -4.61 -0.89 -7.42
N GLU A 283 -4.93 -0.82 -6.13
CA GLU A 283 -4.39 0.17 -5.18
C GLU A 283 -4.85 1.63 -5.43
N HIS A 284 -6.06 1.82 -5.93
CA HIS A 284 -6.66 3.12 -6.20
C HIS A 284 -8.00 3.31 -5.48
N VAL A 285 -8.44 4.56 -5.42
CA VAL A 285 -9.79 4.92 -4.96
C VAL A 285 -10.83 4.30 -5.88
N ASN A 286 -11.88 3.72 -5.28
CA ASN A 286 -12.96 3.04 -5.99
C ASN A 286 -14.37 3.48 -5.56
N CYS A 287 -14.48 4.61 -4.87
CA CYS A 287 -15.72 5.17 -4.37
C CYS A 287 -15.86 6.63 -4.77
N GLY A 288 -17.06 7.16 -4.65
CA GLY A 288 -17.40 8.56 -4.90
C GLY A 288 -17.39 9.40 -3.61
N VAL A 289 -18.14 10.51 -3.62
CA VAL A 289 -18.17 11.51 -2.54
C VAL A 289 -18.57 10.93 -1.20
N ILE A 290 -19.55 10.04 -1.19
CA ILE A 290 -20.02 9.41 0.05
C ILE A 290 -18.95 8.48 0.61
N GLY A 291 -18.41 7.60 -0.22
CA GLY A 291 -17.40 6.65 0.23
C GLY A 291 -16.08 7.31 0.64
N ILE A 292 -15.61 8.31 -0.14
CA ILE A 292 -14.34 8.99 0.14
C ILE A 292 -14.36 9.78 1.47
N SER A 293 -15.55 10.15 1.94
CA SER A 293 -15.74 10.84 3.22
C SER A 293 -15.45 9.97 4.44
N TRP A 294 -15.36 8.66 4.27
CA TRP A 294 -15.16 7.67 5.34
C TRP A 294 -14.02 6.69 5.06
N LEU A 295 -13.35 6.83 3.91
CA LEU A 295 -12.40 5.83 3.40
C LEU A 295 -11.13 5.74 4.24
N LEU A 296 -10.44 6.87 4.43
CA LEU A 296 -9.11 6.86 5.06
C LEU A 296 -9.22 6.60 6.57
N ARG A 297 -10.18 7.24 7.24
CA ARG A 297 -10.48 6.97 8.65
C ARG A 297 -10.99 5.55 8.87
N GLY A 298 -11.94 5.09 8.04
CA GLY A 298 -12.48 3.74 8.13
C GLY A 298 -11.42 2.66 7.98
N LEU A 299 -10.47 2.82 7.07
CA LEU A 299 -9.31 1.94 6.94
C LEU A 299 -8.44 1.97 8.20
N SER A 300 -8.12 3.16 8.71
CA SER A 300 -7.21 3.34 9.85
C SER A 300 -7.80 2.84 11.16
N ASP A 301 -9.10 3.09 11.41
CA ASP A 301 -9.83 2.60 12.59
C ASP A 301 -9.90 1.07 12.65
N ASN A 302 -9.85 0.42 11.50
CA ASN A 302 -9.92 -1.02 11.38
C ASN A 302 -8.56 -1.68 11.09
N GLY A 303 -7.44 -0.99 11.36
CA GLY A 303 -6.08 -1.56 11.38
C GLY A 303 -5.33 -1.51 10.05
N PHE A 304 -5.78 -0.71 9.07
CA PHE A 304 -5.14 -0.56 7.76
C PHE A 304 -4.69 0.88 7.43
N PRO A 305 -3.99 1.58 8.35
CA PRO A 305 -3.54 2.95 8.09
C PRO A 305 -2.51 3.04 6.96
N ASP A 306 -1.79 1.96 6.67
CA ASP A 306 -0.85 1.87 5.55
C ASP A 306 -1.57 1.84 4.18
N VAL A 307 -2.76 1.25 4.10
CA VAL A 307 -3.61 1.31 2.90
C VAL A 307 -4.19 2.72 2.73
N ALA A 308 -4.58 3.38 3.81
CA ALA A 308 -5.01 4.78 3.77
C ALA A 308 -3.87 5.69 3.26
N TYR A 309 -2.65 5.52 3.79
CA TYR A 309 -1.47 6.26 3.34
C TYR A 309 -1.12 5.98 1.86
N LEU A 310 -1.26 4.73 1.42
CA LEU A 310 -1.10 4.36 0.02
C LEU A 310 -2.02 5.16 -0.89
N LEU A 311 -3.30 5.29 -0.53
CA LEU A 311 -4.29 6.05 -1.29
C LEU A 311 -3.98 7.56 -1.28
N ALA A 312 -3.62 8.10 -0.11
CA ALA A 312 -3.28 9.52 0.05
C ALA A 312 -2.03 9.93 -0.75
N THR A 313 -1.09 9.00 -0.97
CA THR A 313 0.17 9.22 -1.70
C THR A 313 0.17 8.64 -3.11
N GLN A 314 -0.97 8.10 -3.58
CA GLN A 314 -1.12 7.56 -4.93
C GLN A 314 -0.95 8.66 -5.98
N ARG A 315 -0.20 8.37 -7.05
CA ARG A 315 0.11 9.36 -8.11
C ARG A 315 -0.61 9.09 -9.43
N THR A 316 -1.16 7.90 -9.60
CA THR A 316 -1.85 7.51 -10.83
C THR A 316 -3.36 7.58 -10.68
N TYR A 317 -4.08 7.58 -11.80
CA TYR A 317 -5.54 7.70 -11.84
C TYR A 317 -6.24 6.45 -11.29
N PRO A 318 -7.30 6.63 -10.49
CA PRO A 318 -7.79 7.85 -9.86
C PRO A 318 -7.12 8.13 -8.50
N SER A 319 -6.67 9.37 -8.28
CA SER A 319 -6.09 9.80 -7.00
C SER A 319 -5.94 11.33 -6.92
N TRP A 320 -5.76 11.87 -5.72
CA TRP A 320 -5.39 13.27 -5.51
C TRP A 320 -4.00 13.59 -6.10
N GLY A 321 -3.05 12.66 -5.99
CA GLY A 321 -1.73 12.82 -6.58
C GLY A 321 -1.78 12.88 -8.11
N TYR A 322 -2.68 12.14 -8.75
CA TYR A 322 -2.92 12.27 -10.20
C TYR A 322 -3.35 13.69 -10.56
N MET A 323 -4.29 14.29 -9.83
CA MET A 323 -4.68 15.68 -10.05
C MET A 323 -3.46 16.61 -9.95
N ALA A 324 -2.68 16.50 -8.86
CA ALA A 324 -1.50 17.31 -8.61
C ALA A 324 -0.40 17.14 -9.67
N GLU A 325 -0.18 15.91 -10.15
CA GLU A 325 0.79 15.59 -11.21
C GLU A 325 0.34 16.11 -12.59
N ASN A 326 -0.99 16.25 -12.81
CA ASN A 326 -1.55 16.75 -14.06
C ASN A 326 -1.90 18.24 -14.02
N GLY A 327 -1.27 19.01 -13.12
CA GLY A 327 -1.30 20.47 -13.13
C GLY A 327 -2.35 21.10 -12.23
N ALA A 328 -3.06 20.32 -11.38
CA ALA A 328 -3.97 20.88 -10.40
C ALA A 328 -3.25 21.79 -9.41
N THR A 329 -3.82 22.95 -9.14
CA THR A 329 -3.42 23.90 -8.08
C THR A 329 -4.45 23.97 -6.95
N THR A 330 -5.60 23.34 -7.18
CA THR A 330 -6.73 23.13 -6.26
C THR A 330 -7.21 21.69 -6.42
N ILE A 331 -8.22 21.27 -5.69
CA ILE A 331 -8.86 19.95 -5.91
C ILE A 331 -9.87 20.08 -7.05
N TRP A 332 -9.89 19.11 -7.96
CA TRP A 332 -10.86 19.05 -9.04
C TRP A 332 -12.19 18.44 -8.56
N GLU A 333 -13.27 18.80 -9.25
CA GLU A 333 -14.59 18.20 -9.05
C GLU A 333 -14.64 16.72 -9.39
N LEU A 334 -13.93 16.33 -10.44
CA LEU A 334 -13.89 14.96 -10.96
C LEU A 334 -12.49 14.37 -10.86
N TRP A 335 -12.40 13.06 -10.59
CA TRP A 335 -11.11 12.34 -10.58
C TRP A 335 -10.32 12.50 -11.88
N ASN A 336 -11.02 12.59 -13.01
CA ASN A 336 -10.52 12.74 -14.38
C ASN A 336 -10.71 14.17 -14.92
N GLY A 337 -10.62 15.18 -14.07
CA GLY A 337 -10.94 16.56 -14.41
C GLY A 337 -10.13 17.15 -15.58
N ASP A 338 -8.99 16.56 -15.91
CA ASP A 338 -8.19 16.93 -17.10
C ASP A 338 -8.69 16.31 -18.43
N LYS A 339 -9.64 15.37 -18.37
CA LYS A 339 -10.16 14.60 -19.51
C LYS A 339 -11.68 14.67 -19.67
N ALA A 340 -12.41 14.94 -18.58
CA ALA A 340 -13.85 15.00 -18.60
C ALA A 340 -14.40 16.20 -19.36
N ASP A 341 -15.68 16.15 -19.77
CA ASP A 341 -16.35 17.28 -20.44
C ASP A 341 -16.26 18.55 -19.57
N PRO A 342 -15.66 19.65 -20.06
CA PRO A 342 -15.49 20.88 -19.29
C PRO A 342 -16.78 21.56 -18.88
N LYS A 343 -17.92 21.23 -19.48
CA LYS A 343 -19.23 21.78 -19.13
C LYS A 343 -19.73 21.31 -17.76
N MET A 344 -19.31 20.12 -17.34
CA MET A 344 -19.72 19.46 -16.10
C MET A 344 -18.54 19.24 -15.15
N ASN A 345 -17.51 20.06 -15.22
CA ASN A 345 -16.28 19.85 -14.49
C ASN A 345 -15.67 21.17 -14.03
N SER A 346 -15.36 21.27 -12.75
CA SER A 346 -14.69 22.40 -12.14
C SER A 346 -13.23 22.04 -11.79
N GLY A 347 -12.31 22.91 -12.15
CA GLY A 347 -10.91 22.79 -11.72
C GLY A 347 -10.67 23.20 -10.28
N ASN A 348 -11.66 23.79 -9.61
CA ASN A 348 -11.58 24.19 -8.20
C ASN A 348 -12.88 23.79 -7.48
N HIS A 349 -12.81 22.73 -6.72
CA HIS A 349 -13.92 22.16 -5.97
C HIS A 349 -13.45 21.56 -4.65
N VAL A 350 -14.33 21.25 -3.73
CA VAL A 350 -13.95 20.70 -2.42
C VAL A 350 -14.50 19.33 -2.14
N MET A 351 -15.49 18.91 -2.90
CA MET A 351 -16.25 17.69 -2.71
C MET A 351 -15.39 16.43 -2.59
N LEU A 352 -14.38 16.28 -3.47
CA LEU A 352 -13.48 15.14 -3.47
C LEU A 352 -12.34 15.23 -2.44
N LEU A 353 -12.31 16.22 -1.56
CA LEU A 353 -11.44 16.21 -0.39
C LEU A 353 -11.79 15.05 0.55
N GLY A 354 -13.08 14.73 0.65
CA GLY A 354 -13.53 13.66 1.54
C GLY A 354 -13.01 13.83 2.97
N ASP A 355 -12.46 12.79 3.52
CA ASP A 355 -11.86 12.79 4.87
C ASP A 355 -10.32 12.98 4.90
N LEU A 356 -9.69 13.35 3.78
CA LEU A 356 -8.23 13.46 3.66
C LEU A 356 -7.60 14.37 4.72
N LEU A 357 -8.13 15.58 4.89
CA LEU A 357 -7.59 16.53 5.88
C LEU A 357 -7.82 16.04 7.31
N THR A 358 -9.02 15.59 7.63
CA THR A 358 -9.34 15.01 8.93
C THR A 358 -8.39 13.86 9.25
N TRP A 359 -8.18 12.96 8.28
CA TRP A 359 -7.28 11.83 8.43
C TRP A 359 -5.83 12.26 8.65
N CYS A 360 -5.33 13.26 7.91
CA CYS A 360 -3.97 13.76 8.08
C CYS A 360 -3.73 14.27 9.51
N TYR A 361 -4.64 15.09 10.04
CA TYR A 361 -4.49 15.62 11.41
C TYR A 361 -4.72 14.55 12.48
N GLN A 362 -5.78 13.75 12.36
CA GLN A 362 -6.15 12.78 13.39
C GLN A 362 -5.29 11.52 13.38
N TYR A 363 -4.72 11.12 12.24
CA TYR A 363 -3.94 9.86 12.14
C TYR A 363 -2.46 10.09 11.82
N LEU A 364 -2.10 10.94 10.88
CA LEU A 364 -0.67 11.23 10.67
C LEU A 364 -0.11 12.12 11.79
N GLY A 365 -0.77 13.21 12.10
CA GLY A 365 -0.47 14.05 13.28
C GLY A 365 -0.84 13.38 14.60
N GLY A 366 -1.84 12.51 14.58
CA GLY A 366 -2.36 11.83 15.76
C GLY A 366 -3.15 12.71 16.72
N ILE A 367 -3.60 13.90 16.29
CA ILE A 367 -4.29 14.89 17.13
C ILE A 367 -5.79 14.61 17.17
N GLN A 368 -6.26 14.00 18.25
CA GLN A 368 -7.66 13.58 18.44
C GLN A 368 -8.21 14.09 19.77
N GLN A 369 -9.50 13.91 20.01
CA GLN A 369 -10.18 14.25 21.24
C GLN A 369 -10.66 12.99 21.97
N LYS A 370 -10.52 12.97 23.30
CA LYS A 370 -10.96 11.87 24.13
C LYS A 370 -12.50 11.73 24.11
N GLY A 371 -12.99 10.51 23.93
CA GLY A 371 -14.41 10.19 23.98
C GLY A 371 -15.23 10.65 22.77
N VAL A 372 -14.59 11.26 21.74
CA VAL A 372 -15.26 11.67 20.50
C VAL A 372 -15.07 10.58 19.45
N ASN A 373 -16.17 9.90 19.10
CA ASN A 373 -16.16 8.79 18.16
C ASN A 373 -17.43 8.82 17.30
N VAL A 374 -17.29 8.65 16.00
CA VAL A 374 -18.44 8.61 15.06
C VAL A 374 -19.29 7.35 15.23
N GLN A 375 -18.70 6.25 15.71
CA GLN A 375 -19.35 4.94 15.81
C GLN A 375 -20.36 4.84 16.98
N GLN A 376 -20.32 5.77 17.90
CA GLN A 376 -21.19 5.80 19.08
C GLN A 376 -21.55 7.23 19.47
N VAL A 377 -22.60 7.38 20.29
CA VAL A 377 -22.90 8.67 20.92
C VAL A 377 -21.70 9.07 21.78
N ALA A 378 -21.32 10.35 21.74
CA ALA A 378 -20.23 10.85 22.53
C ALA A 378 -20.44 10.55 24.02
N GLU A 379 -19.37 10.13 24.71
CA GLU A 379 -19.41 9.84 26.15
C GLU A 379 -19.77 11.09 26.95
N ALA A 380 -20.37 10.93 28.12
CA ALA A 380 -20.81 12.07 28.94
C ALA A 380 -19.65 13.00 29.36
N ASP A 381 -18.42 12.47 29.44
CA ASP A 381 -17.19 13.17 29.74
C ASP A 381 -16.29 13.37 28.50
N ALA A 382 -16.85 13.20 27.29
CA ALA A 382 -16.14 13.41 26.04
C ALA A 382 -15.52 14.82 25.99
N SER A 383 -14.34 14.91 25.43
CA SER A 383 -13.62 16.18 25.28
C SER A 383 -14.40 17.14 24.36
N VAL A 384 -14.36 18.42 24.72
CA VAL A 384 -14.86 19.50 23.88
C VAL A 384 -13.71 20.48 23.62
N ALA A 385 -13.56 20.87 22.38
CA ALA A 385 -12.55 21.83 21.92
C ALA A 385 -11.11 21.46 22.37
N TYR A 386 -10.80 20.18 22.39
CA TYR A 386 -9.48 19.66 22.78
C TYR A 386 -9.09 19.87 24.26
N LYS A 387 -10.08 19.95 25.16
CA LYS A 387 -9.80 20.02 26.62
C LYS A 387 -9.01 18.80 27.09
N HIS A 388 -9.37 17.62 26.59
CA HIS A 388 -8.64 16.36 26.75
C HIS A 388 -8.23 15.83 25.38
N ILE A 389 -6.93 15.92 25.09
CA ILE A 389 -6.32 15.55 23.81
C ILE A 389 -5.96 14.05 23.84
N VAL A 390 -6.08 13.39 22.71
CA VAL A 390 -5.45 12.10 22.47
C VAL A 390 -4.38 12.32 21.40
N LEU A 391 -3.13 11.99 21.75
CA LEU A 391 -2.01 12.00 20.81
C LEU A 391 -1.66 10.56 20.46
N LYS A 392 -2.08 10.15 19.24
CA LYS A 392 -1.95 8.77 18.75
C LYS A 392 -1.64 8.73 17.26
N PRO A 393 -0.45 9.13 16.84
CA PRO A 393 -0.06 9.08 15.43
C PRO A 393 0.07 7.64 14.93
N ALA A 394 -0.25 7.43 13.64
CA ALA A 394 -0.14 6.14 12.98
C ALA A 394 1.34 5.81 12.62
N ILE A 395 2.17 5.67 13.64
CA ILE A 395 3.62 5.38 13.53
C ILE A 395 3.88 4.05 12.80
N SER A 396 2.91 3.13 12.77
CA SER A 396 3.02 1.84 12.08
C SER A 396 3.12 1.94 10.55
N ILE A 397 2.79 3.08 9.95
CA ILE A 397 2.91 3.29 8.49
C ILE A 397 4.39 3.25 8.10
N GLN A 398 4.83 2.19 7.44
CA GLN A 398 6.26 1.92 7.21
C GLN A 398 6.98 2.99 6.37
N ASN A 399 6.34 3.52 5.33
CA ASN A 399 6.95 4.46 4.38
C ASN A 399 6.60 5.95 4.64
N CYS A 400 6.03 6.28 5.78
CA CYS A 400 5.93 7.65 6.28
C CYS A 400 7.07 7.88 7.27
N GLU A 401 8.05 8.70 6.91
CA GLU A 401 9.28 8.87 7.69
C GLU A 401 9.19 10.02 8.70
N SER A 402 8.38 11.03 8.40
CA SER A 402 8.16 12.15 9.31
C SER A 402 6.85 12.87 9.05
N VAL A 403 6.30 13.45 10.11
CA VAL A 403 5.17 14.38 10.08
C VAL A 403 5.44 15.50 11.05
N LYS A 404 5.08 16.72 10.64
CA LYS A 404 5.00 17.91 11.51
C LYS A 404 3.59 18.42 11.41
N ALA A 405 2.83 18.32 12.50
CA ALA A 405 1.47 18.82 12.59
C ALA A 405 1.33 19.81 13.74
N ASP A 406 0.66 20.91 13.50
CA ASP A 406 0.20 21.84 14.53
C ASP A 406 -1.26 22.24 14.27
N TYR A 407 -1.98 22.49 15.34
CA TYR A 407 -3.37 22.93 15.30
C TYR A 407 -3.69 23.86 16.46
N GLU A 408 -4.21 25.04 16.16
CA GLU A 408 -4.60 26.04 17.15
C GLU A 408 -6.02 25.75 17.65
N THR A 409 -6.11 25.26 18.88
CA THR A 409 -7.36 25.03 19.60
C THR A 409 -7.80 26.29 20.37
N PRO A 410 -9.02 26.36 20.91
CA PRO A 410 -9.42 27.42 21.84
C PRO A 410 -8.52 27.56 23.09
N TYR A 411 -7.74 26.56 23.43
CA TYR A 411 -6.79 26.57 24.54
C TYR A 411 -5.35 26.91 24.15
N GLY A 412 -5.06 27.01 22.85
CA GLY A 412 -3.74 27.25 22.29
C GLY A 412 -3.29 26.13 21.33
N VAL A 413 -2.04 26.19 20.92
CA VAL A 413 -1.50 25.30 19.87
C VAL A 413 -1.16 23.94 20.43
N VAL A 414 -1.74 22.89 19.82
CA VAL A 414 -1.29 21.50 19.95
C VAL A 414 -0.26 21.24 18.88
N LYS A 415 0.89 20.65 19.22
CA LYS A 415 1.89 20.18 18.26
C LYS A 415 2.12 18.69 18.39
N SER A 416 2.32 18.02 17.26
CA SER A 416 2.75 16.63 17.16
C SER A 416 3.72 16.52 15.98
N GLN A 417 5.02 16.38 16.29
CA GLN A 417 6.09 16.37 15.30
C GLN A 417 6.97 15.15 15.53
N TRP A 418 6.97 14.21 14.59
CA TRP A 418 7.74 12.99 14.73
C TRP A 418 8.58 12.68 13.48
N LYS A 419 9.70 12.02 13.73
CA LYS A 419 10.58 11.46 12.70
C LYS A 419 11.01 10.06 13.12
N LYS A 420 11.00 9.13 12.18
CA LYS A 420 11.25 7.72 12.52
C LYS A 420 12.07 6.97 11.48
N THR A 421 12.64 5.85 11.95
CA THR A 421 13.02 4.67 11.16
C THR A 421 11.97 3.57 11.36
N LEU A 422 12.18 2.36 10.84
CA LEU A 422 11.24 1.25 11.09
C LEU A 422 11.20 0.81 12.56
N GLN A 423 12.28 1.03 13.31
CA GLN A 423 12.39 0.55 14.71
C GLN A 423 12.55 1.65 15.76
N HIS A 424 12.57 2.92 15.38
CA HIS A 424 12.77 4.02 16.32
C HIS A 424 12.04 5.26 15.90
N VAL A 425 11.47 6.00 16.84
CA VAL A 425 10.83 7.31 16.64
C VAL A 425 11.31 8.32 17.66
N ASP A 426 11.62 9.52 17.17
CA ASP A 426 11.75 10.75 17.94
C ASP A 426 10.47 11.57 17.72
N TRP A 427 9.81 11.94 18.82
CA TRP A 427 8.51 12.59 18.77
C TRP A 427 8.43 13.76 19.76
N ASP A 428 8.25 14.96 19.26
CA ASP A 428 8.06 16.20 20.01
C ASP A 428 6.58 16.57 20.02
N ILE A 429 6.05 16.87 21.20
CA ILE A 429 4.67 17.33 21.38
C ILE A 429 4.58 18.59 22.20
N THR A 430 3.57 19.41 21.92
CA THR A 430 3.16 20.54 22.77
C THR A 430 1.70 20.34 23.17
N VAL A 431 1.46 20.40 24.49
CA VAL A 431 0.12 20.36 25.08
C VAL A 431 -0.22 21.75 25.61
N PRO A 432 -1.28 22.43 25.12
CA PRO A 432 -1.58 23.81 25.46
C PRO A 432 -2.03 23.98 26.92
N CYS A 433 -2.04 25.21 27.37
CA CYS A 433 -2.43 25.56 28.75
C CYS A 433 -3.84 25.07 29.11
N ASN A 434 -4.03 24.65 30.34
CA ASN A 434 -5.32 24.17 30.87
C ASN A 434 -5.90 22.94 30.14
N THR A 435 -5.06 22.16 29.48
CA THR A 435 -5.45 20.91 28.84
C THR A 435 -4.64 19.73 29.36
N THR A 436 -5.08 18.52 29.04
CA THR A 436 -4.33 17.29 29.28
C THR A 436 -4.26 16.48 27.97
N ALA A 437 -3.28 15.59 27.88
CA ALA A 437 -3.16 14.70 26.74
C ALA A 437 -2.88 13.26 27.20
N ASP A 438 -3.58 12.30 26.60
CA ASP A 438 -3.23 10.89 26.65
C ASP A 438 -2.32 10.59 25.44
N VAL A 439 -1.05 10.29 25.73
CA VAL A 439 0.01 10.04 24.71
C VAL A 439 0.19 8.56 24.53
N TYR A 440 -0.12 8.05 23.36
CA TYR A 440 -0.01 6.63 23.00
C TYR A 440 1.34 6.37 22.33
N LEU A 441 2.25 5.75 23.06
CA LEU A 441 3.59 5.43 22.57
C LEU A 441 3.60 4.14 21.73
N PRO A 442 4.50 4.01 20.76
CA PRO A 442 4.59 2.83 19.89
C PRO A 442 4.86 1.52 20.61
N ASP A 443 5.48 1.57 21.82
CA ASP A 443 5.75 0.41 22.67
C ASP A 443 4.50 -0.09 23.43
N GLY A 444 3.36 0.56 23.24
CA GLY A 444 2.07 0.22 23.87
C GLY A 444 1.80 0.94 25.19
N LYS A 445 2.73 1.75 25.68
CA LYS A 445 2.49 2.57 26.87
C LYS A 445 1.57 3.75 26.54
N VAL A 446 0.77 4.13 27.53
CA VAL A 446 -0.06 5.34 27.49
C VAL A 446 0.31 6.19 28.67
N GLU A 447 0.65 7.45 28.41
CA GLU A 447 0.98 8.42 29.44
C GLU A 447 -0.02 9.58 29.41
N THR A 448 -0.58 9.96 30.55
CA THR A 448 -1.39 11.17 30.67
C THR A 448 -0.52 12.30 31.15
N VAL A 449 -0.41 13.37 30.36
CA VAL A 449 0.42 14.54 30.64
C VAL A 449 -0.41 15.82 30.71
N GLY A 450 0.07 16.79 31.46
CA GLY A 450 -0.50 18.14 31.52
C GLY A 450 0.05 19.07 30.45
N SER A 451 -0.17 20.39 30.65
CA SER A 451 0.37 21.42 29.74
C SER A 451 1.88 21.42 29.75
N GLY A 452 2.50 21.56 28.58
CA GLY A 452 3.96 21.63 28.43
C GLY A 452 4.45 21.09 27.09
N ASP A 453 5.77 21.13 26.94
CA ASP A 453 6.49 20.54 25.81
C ASP A 453 7.15 19.25 26.28
N TYR A 454 7.03 18.18 25.51
CA TYR A 454 7.57 16.85 25.83
C TYR A 454 8.30 16.28 24.61
N HIS A 455 9.36 15.53 24.89
CA HIS A 455 10.14 14.80 23.88
C HIS A 455 10.17 13.32 24.23
N TYR A 456 9.82 12.48 23.26
CA TYR A 456 9.86 11.03 23.35
C TYR A 456 10.86 10.48 22.34
N SER A 457 11.70 9.56 22.81
CA SER A 457 12.64 8.82 21.96
C SER A 457 12.43 7.34 22.27
N VAL A 458 11.68 6.65 21.40
CA VAL A 458 11.08 5.35 21.73
C VAL A 458 11.37 4.33 20.63
N GLU A 459 11.65 3.10 21.04
CA GLU A 459 11.74 1.98 20.08
C GLU A 459 10.35 1.55 19.60
N ILE A 460 10.23 1.32 18.30
CA ILE A 460 9.04 0.75 17.68
C ILE A 460 9.22 -0.76 17.69
N PRO A 461 8.35 -1.53 18.38
CA PRO A 461 8.44 -2.97 18.41
C PRO A 461 8.37 -3.59 17.02
N THR A 462 9.18 -4.61 16.79
CA THR A 462 9.05 -5.44 15.58
C THR A 462 7.78 -6.30 15.69
N ARG A 463 7.32 -6.78 14.53
CA ARG A 463 6.12 -7.63 14.44
C ARG A 463 6.16 -8.88 15.32
N ASP A 464 7.34 -9.45 15.49
CA ASP A 464 7.59 -10.65 16.30
C ASP A 464 8.92 -10.53 17.04
N ALA A 465 9.00 -11.04 18.26
CA ALA A 465 10.21 -10.98 19.10
C ALA A 465 11.42 -11.72 18.49
N ALA A 466 11.18 -12.64 17.56
CA ALA A 466 12.23 -13.30 16.79
C ALA A 466 12.86 -12.39 15.72
N ILE A 467 12.19 -11.33 15.31
CA ILE A 467 12.73 -10.33 14.37
C ILE A 467 13.52 -9.32 15.19
N LEU A 468 14.84 -9.44 15.18
CA LEU A 468 15.73 -8.59 15.96
C LEU A 468 15.98 -7.24 15.29
N LYS A 469 15.97 -7.21 13.95
CA LYS A 469 16.13 -6.01 13.13
C LYS A 469 15.16 -5.99 11.99
N ASP A 470 14.62 -4.80 11.76
CA ASP A 470 13.72 -4.48 10.65
C ASP A 470 14.18 -3.13 10.07
N GLU A 471 14.77 -3.15 8.87
CA GLU A 471 15.46 -1.99 8.31
C GLU A 471 15.24 -1.91 6.80
N PHE A 472 15.24 -0.71 6.25
CA PHE A 472 15.49 -0.50 4.83
C PHE A 472 16.99 -0.35 4.59
N LEU A 473 17.48 -0.82 3.43
CA LEU A 473 18.87 -0.64 3.05
C LEU A 473 19.23 0.82 2.76
N TYR A 474 18.24 1.61 2.41
CA TYR A 474 18.35 3.04 2.10
C TYR A 474 17.02 3.75 2.24
N ASP A 475 17.04 5.01 2.65
CA ASP A 475 15.83 5.86 2.73
C ASP A 475 15.54 6.50 1.37
N TYR A 476 16.57 7.00 0.71
CA TYR A 476 16.50 7.58 -0.64
C TYR A 476 17.70 7.13 -1.48
N SER A 477 17.44 6.59 -2.66
CA SER A 477 18.48 6.02 -3.53
C SER A 477 18.74 6.81 -4.83
N GLY A 478 17.90 7.76 -5.17
CA GLY A 478 17.96 8.48 -6.44
C GLY A 478 17.39 7.71 -7.63
N PHE A 479 16.81 6.51 -7.38
CA PHE A 479 16.04 5.74 -8.37
C PHE A 479 14.71 5.27 -7.76
N PRO A 480 13.64 5.25 -8.54
CA PRO A 480 12.29 5.07 -8.03
C PRO A 480 11.88 3.60 -7.85
N SER A 481 12.55 2.64 -8.50
CA SER A 481 12.20 1.22 -8.44
C SER A 481 13.44 0.35 -8.19
N ALA A 482 13.30 -0.62 -7.27
CA ALA A 482 14.30 -1.64 -6.99
C ALA A 482 13.68 -3.03 -6.95
N HIS A 483 14.47 -4.07 -7.33
CA HIS A 483 13.99 -5.46 -7.31
C HIS A 483 15.13 -6.47 -7.27
N ALA A 484 14.76 -7.73 -7.01
CA ALA A 484 15.64 -8.90 -7.07
C ALA A 484 16.89 -8.77 -6.19
N SER A 485 16.68 -8.80 -4.88
CA SER A 485 17.75 -8.66 -3.89
C SER A 485 18.50 -9.97 -3.60
N THR A 486 19.77 -9.82 -3.25
CA THR A 486 20.68 -10.89 -2.83
C THR A 486 21.58 -10.40 -1.70
N ILE A 487 22.03 -11.30 -0.82
CA ILE A 487 22.85 -10.96 0.34
C ILE A 487 23.95 -12.00 0.55
N THR A 488 25.10 -11.52 1.03
CA THR A 488 26.21 -12.37 1.49
C THR A 488 26.86 -11.80 2.74
N GLN A 489 27.53 -12.65 3.53
CA GLN A 489 28.30 -12.24 4.70
C GLN A 489 29.80 -12.49 4.49
N LEU A 490 30.60 -11.48 4.80
CA LEU A 490 32.05 -11.54 4.70
C LEU A 490 32.72 -12.28 5.88
N LYS A 491 34.00 -12.62 5.75
CA LYS A 491 34.74 -13.27 6.84
C LYS A 491 34.82 -12.47 8.12
N ASN A 492 34.87 -11.14 8.02
CA ASN A 492 34.86 -10.20 9.17
C ASN A 492 33.48 -10.00 9.79
N GLY A 493 32.43 -10.55 9.18
CA GLY A 493 31.05 -10.41 9.65
C GLY A 493 30.25 -9.26 9.02
N ASP A 494 30.87 -8.47 8.13
CA ASP A 494 30.13 -7.44 7.36
C ASP A 494 29.10 -8.10 6.44
N LEU A 495 27.98 -7.44 6.23
CA LEU A 495 26.96 -7.84 5.25
C LEU A 495 27.11 -7.01 3.97
N VAL A 496 26.92 -7.66 2.85
CA VAL A 496 26.87 -7.03 1.53
C VAL A 496 25.58 -7.47 0.84
N ALA A 497 24.81 -6.52 0.37
CA ALA A 497 23.54 -6.75 -0.34
C ALA A 497 23.60 -6.12 -1.73
N ALA A 498 23.02 -6.78 -2.72
CA ALA A 498 22.89 -6.24 -4.07
C ALA A 498 21.45 -6.38 -4.59
N TYR A 499 21.08 -5.51 -5.51
CA TYR A 499 19.77 -5.46 -6.14
C TYR A 499 19.86 -4.66 -7.43
N PHE A 500 18.89 -4.82 -8.33
CA PHE A 500 18.80 -3.91 -9.45
C PHE A 500 17.86 -2.72 -9.14
N GLY A 501 18.21 -1.56 -9.66
CA GLY A 501 17.42 -0.34 -9.45
C GLY A 501 17.54 0.63 -10.62
N GLY A 502 16.46 1.33 -10.91
CA GLY A 502 16.31 2.30 -11.99
C GLY A 502 14.89 2.83 -12.04
N THR A 503 14.46 3.33 -13.20
CA THR A 503 13.09 3.83 -13.37
C THR A 503 12.06 2.73 -13.17
N PHE A 504 12.23 1.62 -13.87
CA PHE A 504 11.41 0.42 -13.79
C PHE A 504 12.13 -0.76 -14.42
N GLU A 505 11.78 -1.98 -14.01
CA GLU A 505 12.29 -3.21 -14.64
C GLU A 505 12.17 -3.17 -16.17
N ARG A 506 13.20 -3.62 -16.89
CA ARG A 506 13.39 -3.57 -18.36
C ARG A 506 13.85 -2.23 -18.93
N ASN A 507 13.80 -1.15 -18.15
CA ASN A 507 14.28 0.13 -18.67
C ASN A 507 15.81 0.12 -18.76
N PRO A 508 16.36 0.77 -19.80
CA PRO A 508 17.80 0.78 -20.03
C PRO A 508 18.63 1.45 -18.91
N ASP A 509 18.00 2.22 -18.03
CA ASP A 509 18.65 2.87 -16.90
C ASP A 509 18.82 1.96 -15.67
N VAL A 510 18.29 0.74 -15.71
CA VAL A 510 18.41 -0.22 -14.60
C VAL A 510 19.84 -0.70 -14.46
N CYS A 511 20.42 -0.47 -13.28
CA CYS A 511 21.77 -0.85 -12.90
C CYS A 511 21.76 -1.84 -11.74
N ILE A 512 22.94 -2.39 -11.42
CA ILE A 512 23.16 -3.16 -10.20
C ILE A 512 23.77 -2.23 -9.14
N TRP A 513 23.11 -2.22 -7.99
CA TRP A 513 23.48 -1.42 -6.83
C TRP A 513 23.88 -2.33 -5.68
N VAL A 514 24.81 -1.85 -4.86
CA VAL A 514 25.32 -2.56 -3.68
C VAL A 514 25.23 -1.65 -2.45
N SER A 515 24.71 -2.21 -1.36
CA SER A 515 24.73 -1.62 -0.03
C SER A 515 25.51 -2.52 0.91
N ARG A 516 26.29 -1.91 1.81
CA ARG A 516 27.11 -2.62 2.79
C ARG A 516 26.65 -2.26 4.20
N LYS A 517 26.77 -3.23 5.11
CA LYS A 517 26.59 -3.00 6.55
C LYS A 517 27.79 -3.57 7.29
N PRO A 518 28.74 -2.74 7.71
CA PRO A 518 29.84 -3.17 8.58
C PRO A 518 29.31 -3.82 9.85
N LYS A 519 30.03 -4.82 10.36
CA LYS A 519 29.66 -5.49 11.60
C LYS A 519 29.53 -4.48 12.75
N GLY A 520 28.39 -4.46 13.42
CA GLY A 520 28.10 -3.54 14.52
C GLY A 520 27.62 -2.14 14.08
N ALA A 521 27.55 -1.86 12.78
CA ALA A 521 26.99 -0.61 12.30
C ALA A 521 25.48 -0.50 12.59
N LYS A 522 25.04 0.69 12.97
CA LYS A 522 23.61 0.99 13.25
C LYS A 522 22.76 1.03 11.97
N ALA A 523 23.37 1.38 10.83
CA ALA A 523 22.67 1.54 9.56
C ALA A 523 23.50 0.98 8.39
N TRP A 524 22.83 0.74 7.28
CA TRP A 524 23.45 0.41 6.01
C TRP A 524 24.16 1.62 5.41
N GLU A 525 25.26 1.39 4.72
CA GLU A 525 25.96 2.42 3.93
C GLU A 525 25.12 2.79 2.70
N LYS A 526 25.27 4.01 2.20
CA LYS A 526 24.60 4.47 0.98
C LYS A 526 24.88 3.55 -0.20
N PRO A 527 23.87 3.28 -1.06
CA PRO A 527 24.06 2.48 -2.25
C PRO A 527 25.16 3.01 -3.17
N ILE A 528 26.00 2.11 -3.65
CA ILE A 528 26.99 2.40 -4.69
C ILE A 528 26.66 1.63 -5.96
N LEU A 529 27.03 2.18 -7.11
CA LEU A 529 26.89 1.52 -8.40
C LEU A 529 27.98 0.43 -8.55
N ALA A 530 27.55 -0.83 -8.70
CA ALA A 530 28.48 -1.94 -8.94
C ALA A 530 28.62 -2.27 -10.44
N ALA A 531 27.51 -2.23 -11.19
CA ALA A 531 27.51 -2.52 -12.62
C ALA A 531 26.34 -1.80 -13.32
N ASP A 532 26.52 -1.54 -14.60
CA ASP A 532 25.52 -0.96 -15.49
C ASP A 532 25.39 -1.77 -16.80
N GLY A 533 24.39 -1.45 -17.61
CA GLY A 533 24.15 -2.09 -18.91
C GLY A 533 24.86 -1.41 -20.08
N VAL A 534 25.84 -0.56 -19.83
CA VAL A 534 26.62 0.13 -20.85
C VAL A 534 27.78 -0.74 -21.29
N TYR A 535 27.88 -0.97 -22.59
CA TYR A 535 28.94 -1.76 -23.20
C TYR A 535 29.87 -0.85 -23.99
N ARG A 536 31.17 -1.11 -23.89
CA ARG A 536 32.16 -0.46 -24.76
C ARG A 536 32.17 -1.14 -26.12
N LEU A 537 32.07 -0.35 -27.19
CA LEU A 537 32.18 -0.81 -28.54
C LEU A 537 33.56 -1.34 -28.87
N GLY A 538 33.55 -2.27 -29.82
CA GLY A 538 34.80 -2.93 -30.23
C GLY A 538 35.30 -4.02 -29.32
N THR A 539 34.69 -4.16 -28.11
CA THR A 539 35.06 -5.27 -27.22
C THR A 539 34.30 -6.54 -27.60
N PRO A 540 34.88 -7.75 -27.32
CA PRO A 540 34.16 -9.01 -27.52
C PRO A 540 32.82 -9.05 -26.85
N GLU A 541 32.67 -8.42 -25.68
CA GLU A 541 31.44 -8.32 -24.87
C GLU A 541 30.37 -7.51 -25.59
N ALA A 542 30.73 -6.37 -26.20
CA ALA A 542 29.79 -5.55 -26.96
C ALA A 542 29.27 -6.29 -28.21
N LYS A 543 30.14 -6.97 -28.92
CA LYS A 543 29.76 -7.82 -30.07
C LYS A 543 28.81 -8.92 -29.64
N LYS A 544 29.12 -9.58 -28.52
CA LYS A 544 28.35 -10.66 -27.93
C LYS A 544 26.97 -10.21 -27.46
N ALA A 545 26.86 -9.00 -26.94
CA ALA A 545 25.59 -8.39 -26.55
C ALA A 545 24.76 -7.84 -27.72
N GLY A 546 25.21 -8.04 -28.97
CA GLY A 546 24.54 -7.52 -30.17
C GLY A 546 24.57 -5.99 -30.26
N LEU A 547 25.52 -5.34 -29.59
CA LEU A 547 25.67 -3.88 -29.55
C LEU A 547 26.75 -3.46 -30.59
N SER A 548 26.33 -3.20 -31.80
CA SER A 548 27.16 -2.56 -32.83
C SER A 548 26.87 -1.08 -32.87
N GLY A 549 27.89 -0.23 -33.00
CA GLY A 549 27.72 1.19 -33.30
C GLY A 549 27.83 2.20 -32.16
N ILE A 550 28.40 1.87 -30.98
CA ILE A 550 28.70 2.82 -29.87
C ILE A 550 30.13 3.33 -30.03
N ASP A 551 30.33 4.63 -29.91
CA ASP A 551 31.66 5.23 -29.87
C ASP A 551 32.27 5.11 -28.46
N GLU A 552 33.49 4.63 -28.35
CA GLU A 552 34.22 4.50 -27.07
C GLU A 552 34.36 5.83 -26.30
N LYS A 553 34.28 6.95 -27.00
CA LYS A 553 34.41 8.29 -26.39
C LYS A 553 33.20 8.71 -25.56
N THR A 554 32.03 8.11 -25.75
CA THR A 554 30.81 8.47 -25.03
C THR A 554 30.55 7.63 -23.76
N THR A 555 31.30 6.53 -23.60
CA THR A 555 31.07 5.54 -22.53
C THR A 555 31.50 5.97 -21.12
N PRO A 556 32.60 6.69 -20.89
CA PRO A 556 33.06 7.03 -19.54
C PRO A 556 32.17 8.04 -18.81
N ALA A 557 31.53 8.96 -19.53
CA ALA A 557 30.69 10.00 -18.95
C ALA A 557 29.36 9.48 -18.42
N ASP A 558 28.95 8.26 -18.85
CA ASP A 558 27.67 7.67 -18.51
C ASP A 558 27.75 6.60 -17.41
N LYS A 559 28.95 6.35 -16.89
CA LYS A 559 29.16 5.52 -15.71
C LYS A 559 28.84 6.29 -14.43
N GLY A 560 28.28 5.61 -13.46
CA GLY A 560 28.07 6.14 -12.15
C GLY A 560 26.58 6.34 -11.78
N PRO A 561 26.31 6.81 -10.57
CA PRO A 561 24.93 6.92 -10.06
C PRO A 561 24.08 7.84 -10.93
N ILE A 562 22.82 7.47 -11.07
CA ILE A 562 21.81 8.31 -11.72
C ILE A 562 21.61 9.53 -10.82
N LYS A 563 22.14 10.68 -11.24
CA LYS A 563 21.86 11.97 -10.61
C LYS A 563 20.65 12.59 -11.31
N ASP A 564 19.78 13.21 -10.55
CA ASP A 564 18.56 13.86 -11.06
C ASP A 564 17.63 12.93 -11.85
N GLY A 565 17.52 11.70 -11.39
CA GLY A 565 16.65 10.72 -12.01
C GLY A 565 17.02 10.45 -13.47
N LEU A 566 16.07 10.63 -14.35
CA LEU A 566 16.17 10.21 -15.75
C LEU A 566 16.85 11.23 -16.69
N ARG A 567 17.19 12.42 -16.22
CA ARG A 567 17.80 13.49 -17.06
C ARG A 567 19.07 13.03 -17.77
N ARG A 568 19.85 12.20 -17.12
CA ARG A 568 21.08 11.64 -17.68
C ARG A 568 20.86 10.86 -18.99
N PHE A 569 19.67 10.30 -19.17
CA PHE A 569 19.30 9.49 -20.32
C PHE A 569 18.42 10.25 -21.33
N GLY A 570 18.40 11.57 -21.29
CA GLY A 570 17.59 12.39 -22.18
C GLY A 570 16.10 12.38 -21.84
N VAL A 571 15.74 11.93 -20.64
CA VAL A 571 14.34 12.02 -20.18
C VAL A 571 14.05 13.46 -19.80
N PRO A 572 12.97 14.06 -20.33
CA PRO A 572 12.64 15.45 -20.09
C PRO A 572 12.49 15.79 -18.59
N ALA A 573 12.88 17.01 -18.22
CA ALA A 573 12.54 17.54 -16.90
C ALA A 573 11.00 17.47 -16.73
N GLY A 574 10.52 16.89 -15.61
CA GLY A 574 9.10 16.71 -15.38
C GLY A 574 8.53 15.39 -15.92
N TYR A 575 9.37 14.47 -16.39
CA TYR A 575 8.93 13.11 -16.71
C TYR A 575 8.25 12.49 -15.48
N LYS A 576 6.99 12.10 -15.65
CA LYS A 576 6.19 11.53 -14.59
C LYS A 576 6.48 10.04 -14.48
N TYR A 577 6.97 9.68 -13.34
CA TYR A 577 7.32 8.34 -13.03
C TYR A 577 6.16 7.63 -12.32
N ASP A 578 5.78 6.47 -12.86
CA ASP A 578 4.87 5.53 -12.20
C ASP A 578 5.60 4.20 -12.00
N PHE A 579 6.01 3.94 -10.75
CA PHE A 579 6.69 2.69 -10.38
C PHE A 579 5.80 1.45 -10.51
N ARG A 580 4.50 1.62 -10.74
CA ARG A 580 3.52 0.56 -11.01
C ARG A 580 3.28 0.35 -12.51
N SER A 581 3.71 1.28 -13.34
CA SER A 581 3.60 1.17 -14.79
C SER A 581 4.58 0.11 -15.32
N LYS A 582 4.08 -0.83 -16.10
CA LYS A 582 4.89 -1.85 -16.77
C LYS A 582 5.68 -1.31 -17.98
N SER A 583 5.59 -0.04 -18.31
CA SER A 583 6.15 0.53 -19.54
C SER A 583 6.47 2.00 -19.41
N ALA A 584 7.55 2.34 -18.73
CA ALA A 584 8.19 3.62 -19.01
C ALA A 584 9.12 3.43 -20.22
N ASN A 585 8.67 3.74 -21.39
CA ASN A 585 9.51 3.74 -22.60
C ASN A 585 10.47 4.92 -22.56
N ILE A 586 11.61 4.74 -21.93
CA ILE A 586 12.70 5.72 -21.98
C ILE A 586 13.34 5.64 -23.37
N LYS A 587 13.24 6.71 -24.12
CA LYS A 587 14.01 6.90 -25.36
C LYS A 587 15.41 7.35 -24.99
N LEU A 588 16.39 6.50 -25.20
CA LEU A 588 17.78 6.87 -25.03
C LEU A 588 18.23 7.82 -26.14
N PRO A 589 19.21 8.72 -25.87
CA PRO A 589 19.91 9.44 -26.93
C PRO A 589 20.44 8.50 -28.01
N ALA A 590 20.43 8.92 -29.25
CA ALA A 590 20.81 8.07 -30.40
C ALA A 590 22.26 7.51 -30.29
N ASN A 591 23.13 8.25 -29.59
CA ASN A 591 24.53 7.91 -29.37
C ASN A 591 24.80 7.04 -28.14
N LEU A 592 23.79 6.80 -27.30
CA LEU A 592 23.92 5.98 -26.08
C LEU A 592 23.13 4.67 -26.27
N LYS A 593 23.82 3.55 -26.35
CA LYS A 593 23.23 2.21 -26.39
C LYS A 593 23.47 1.52 -25.07
N ARG A 594 22.38 1.07 -24.46
CA ARG A 594 22.37 0.48 -23.15
C ARG A 594 21.21 -0.51 -23.01
N LYS A 595 21.42 -1.59 -22.26
CA LYS A 595 20.38 -2.55 -21.90
C LYS A 595 20.16 -2.58 -20.38
N SER A 596 19.02 -3.08 -19.95
CA SER A 596 18.69 -3.25 -18.54
C SER A 596 19.59 -4.29 -17.88
N CYS A 597 19.98 -4.06 -16.64
CA CYS A 597 20.57 -5.09 -15.76
C CYS A 597 19.49 -5.85 -15.01
N TRP A 598 19.77 -7.14 -14.68
CA TRP A 598 18.83 -8.05 -14.07
C TRP A 598 19.46 -8.93 -13.01
N ASN A 599 18.65 -9.37 -12.04
CA ASN A 599 18.90 -10.42 -11.06
C ASN A 599 20.37 -10.56 -10.62
N PRO A 600 20.91 -9.67 -9.78
CA PRO A 600 22.21 -9.84 -9.19
C PRO A 600 22.23 -11.04 -8.26
N VAL A 601 23.37 -11.72 -8.19
CA VAL A 601 23.63 -12.81 -7.24
C VAL A 601 25.01 -12.63 -6.66
N LEU A 602 25.07 -12.39 -5.35
CA LEU A 602 26.30 -12.28 -4.58
C LEU A 602 26.76 -13.65 -4.08
N TYR A 603 28.05 -13.87 -4.15
CA TYR A 603 28.69 -15.00 -3.51
C TYR A 603 30.06 -14.62 -3.00
N THR A 604 30.36 -14.91 -1.71
CA THR A 604 31.71 -14.74 -1.14
C THR A 604 32.50 -16.00 -1.35
N MET A 605 33.58 -15.89 -2.12
CA MET A 605 34.48 -16.99 -2.43
C MET A 605 35.30 -17.41 -1.19
N PRO A 606 35.85 -18.62 -1.14
CA PRO A 606 36.63 -19.10 0.00
C PRO A 606 37.85 -18.24 0.35
N ASP A 607 38.43 -17.57 -0.64
CA ASP A 607 39.56 -16.60 -0.45
C ASP A 607 39.11 -15.26 0.10
N GLY A 608 37.80 -14.97 0.07
CA GLY A 608 37.19 -13.75 0.56
C GLY A 608 36.86 -12.73 -0.54
N GLU A 609 37.21 -13.00 -1.80
CA GLU A 609 36.74 -12.19 -2.93
C GLU A 609 35.24 -12.32 -3.07
N ILE A 610 34.55 -11.21 -3.38
CA ILE A 610 33.10 -11.22 -3.63
C ILE A 610 32.88 -11.28 -5.14
N TRP A 611 32.13 -12.26 -5.57
CA TRP A 611 31.64 -12.38 -6.94
C TRP A 611 30.18 -11.91 -7.03
N LEU A 612 29.89 -11.02 -7.97
CA LEU A 612 28.56 -10.51 -8.24
C LEU A 612 28.18 -10.87 -9.68
N PHE A 613 27.40 -11.92 -9.82
CA PHE A 613 26.80 -12.32 -11.09
C PHE A 613 25.57 -11.46 -11.38
N TYR A 614 25.37 -11.08 -12.64
CA TYR A 614 24.16 -10.38 -13.08
C TYR A 614 23.92 -10.64 -14.56
N LYS A 615 22.80 -10.18 -15.08
CA LYS A 615 22.41 -10.35 -16.49
C LYS A 615 22.19 -9.00 -17.12
N VAL A 616 22.44 -8.91 -18.40
CA VAL A 616 22.20 -7.71 -19.20
C VAL A 616 21.40 -8.11 -20.43
N GLY A 617 20.29 -7.43 -20.66
CA GLY A 617 19.40 -7.70 -21.79
C GLY A 617 18.17 -6.81 -21.79
N SER A 618 17.49 -6.70 -22.92
CA SER A 618 16.24 -5.95 -23.04
C SER A 618 15.04 -6.73 -22.48
N THR A 619 15.12 -8.07 -22.56
CA THR A 619 14.11 -9.00 -22.09
C THR A 619 14.79 -10.24 -21.47
N VAL A 620 14.02 -11.06 -20.77
CA VAL A 620 14.49 -12.34 -20.21
C VAL A 620 14.96 -13.33 -21.30
N GLY A 621 14.55 -13.13 -22.55
CA GLY A 621 14.92 -14.00 -23.68
C GLY A 621 16.24 -13.63 -24.37
N ASP A 622 16.81 -12.46 -24.08
CA ASP A 622 18.06 -11.97 -24.70
C ASP A 622 19.16 -11.68 -23.66
N TRP A 623 19.11 -12.32 -22.50
CA TRP A 623 20.09 -12.13 -21.43
C TRP A 623 21.48 -12.62 -21.81
N THR A 624 22.47 -11.82 -21.46
CA THR A 624 23.88 -12.21 -21.39
C THR A 624 24.32 -12.27 -19.93
N GLY A 625 24.92 -13.35 -19.51
CA GLY A 625 25.48 -13.50 -18.16
C GLY A 625 26.75 -12.65 -18.01
N CYS A 626 26.85 -11.92 -16.90
CA CYS A 626 27.96 -11.04 -16.57
C CYS A 626 28.42 -11.26 -15.13
N LEU A 627 29.66 -10.88 -14.85
CA LEU A 627 30.34 -11.01 -13.55
C LEU A 627 31.18 -9.76 -13.29
N VAL A 628 31.07 -9.20 -12.08
CA VAL A 628 32.05 -8.27 -11.51
C VAL A 628 32.54 -8.79 -10.17
N LYS A 629 33.78 -8.43 -9.78
CA LYS A 629 34.45 -8.93 -8.59
C LYS A 629 34.91 -7.80 -7.69
N SER A 630 34.91 -8.03 -6.37
CA SER A 630 35.42 -7.09 -5.38
C SER A 630 36.39 -7.76 -4.43
N LYS A 631 37.56 -7.15 -4.21
CA LYS A 631 38.61 -7.60 -3.28
C LYS A 631 38.63 -6.80 -1.97
N ASP A 632 37.89 -5.72 -1.89
CA ASP A 632 37.90 -4.74 -0.78
C ASP A 632 36.59 -4.77 0.04
N GLY A 633 35.87 -5.88 -0.01
CA GLY A 633 34.66 -6.08 0.75
C GLY A 633 33.43 -5.36 0.14
N GLY A 634 33.40 -5.20 -1.17
CA GLY A 634 32.27 -4.59 -1.91
C GLY A 634 32.31 -3.08 -1.99
N LYS A 635 33.42 -2.42 -1.67
CA LYS A 635 33.60 -0.97 -1.81
C LYS A 635 33.86 -0.56 -3.25
N THR A 636 34.65 -1.36 -3.98
CA THR A 636 34.91 -1.15 -5.40
C THR A 636 34.71 -2.47 -6.16
N TRP A 637 34.44 -2.35 -7.46
CA TRP A 637 34.13 -3.49 -8.33
C TRP A 637 34.99 -3.45 -9.59
N SER A 638 35.38 -4.62 -10.07
CA SER A 638 36.11 -4.80 -11.33
C SER A 638 35.29 -4.32 -12.53
N ASP A 639 35.96 -4.19 -13.67
CA ASP A 639 35.27 -4.10 -14.96
C ASP A 639 34.39 -5.36 -15.19
N PRO A 640 33.26 -5.26 -15.89
CA PRO A 640 32.39 -6.38 -16.20
C PRO A 640 33.11 -7.44 -17.08
N GLU A 641 32.94 -8.70 -16.70
CA GLU A 641 33.34 -9.87 -17.49
C GLU A 641 32.06 -10.54 -18.03
N ALA A 642 31.97 -10.79 -19.33
CA ALA A 642 30.90 -11.62 -19.89
C ALA A 642 31.18 -13.10 -19.63
N LEU A 643 30.16 -13.86 -19.21
CA LEU A 643 30.28 -15.32 -19.13
C LEU A 643 30.36 -15.94 -20.53
N PRO A 644 30.87 -17.16 -20.64
CA PRO A 644 30.92 -17.84 -21.96
C PRO A 644 29.52 -17.90 -22.60
N ASP A 645 29.49 -18.01 -23.94
CA ASP A 645 28.25 -18.08 -24.70
C ASP A 645 27.36 -19.23 -24.23
N GLY A 646 26.08 -18.94 -23.98
CA GLY A 646 25.11 -19.88 -23.50
C GLY A 646 25.05 -20.04 -21.98
N PHE A 647 25.94 -19.37 -21.23
CA PHE A 647 25.95 -19.38 -19.76
C PHE A 647 25.39 -18.08 -19.20
N LEU A 648 24.55 -18.20 -18.17
CA LEU A 648 23.95 -17.08 -17.43
C LEU A 648 24.48 -16.98 -16.00
N GLY A 649 25.18 -18.01 -15.52
CA GLY A 649 25.55 -18.15 -14.11
C GLY A 649 24.33 -18.42 -13.21
N PRO A 650 24.44 -18.20 -11.90
CA PRO A 650 23.30 -18.38 -11.00
C PRO A 650 22.22 -17.34 -11.36
N ILE A 651 21.02 -17.84 -11.67
CA ILE A 651 20.00 -16.98 -12.30
C ILE A 651 19.35 -15.98 -11.34
N LYS A 652 19.16 -16.37 -10.07
CA LYS A 652 18.56 -15.53 -9.02
C LYS A 652 19.09 -15.84 -7.63
N ASN A 653 19.27 -17.12 -7.28
CA ASN A 653 19.66 -17.55 -5.95
C ASN A 653 21.16 -17.92 -5.91
N LYS A 654 21.72 -17.87 -4.71
CA LYS A 654 23.17 -18.11 -4.49
C LYS A 654 23.60 -19.49 -5.00
N PRO A 655 24.78 -19.59 -5.60
CA PRO A 655 25.40 -20.88 -5.95
C PRO A 655 25.90 -21.60 -4.70
N GLU A 656 26.24 -22.88 -4.86
CA GLU A 656 26.84 -23.69 -3.81
C GLU A 656 28.21 -24.23 -4.22
N MET A 657 29.16 -24.19 -3.28
CA MET A 657 30.47 -24.78 -3.45
C MET A 657 30.44 -26.28 -3.11
N VAL A 658 30.80 -27.13 -4.07
CA VAL A 658 30.83 -28.56 -3.91
C VAL A 658 32.13 -29.10 -4.54
N ASN A 659 33.04 -29.67 -3.75
CA ASN A 659 34.30 -30.30 -4.20
C ASN A 659 35.13 -29.41 -5.14
N GLY A 660 35.26 -28.11 -4.83
CA GLY A 660 36.04 -27.14 -5.64
C GLY A 660 35.34 -26.70 -6.92
N ARG A 661 34.08 -27.06 -7.09
CA ARG A 661 33.21 -26.61 -8.19
C ARG A 661 32.12 -25.68 -7.67
N LEU A 662 31.85 -24.63 -8.39
CA LEU A 662 30.71 -23.72 -8.10
C LEU A 662 29.49 -24.19 -8.86
N ILE A 663 28.51 -24.70 -8.14
CA ILE A 663 27.22 -25.18 -8.70
C ILE A 663 26.23 -24.03 -8.75
N CYS A 664 25.91 -23.59 -9.95
CA CYS A 664 24.98 -22.47 -10.20
C CYS A 664 23.64 -22.99 -10.64
N GLY A 665 22.62 -22.76 -9.81
CA GLY A 665 21.24 -23.02 -10.24
C GLY A 665 20.81 -22.00 -11.28
N SER A 666 20.43 -22.44 -12.47
CA SER A 666 20.06 -21.59 -13.59
C SER A 666 18.77 -22.02 -14.24
N SER A 667 18.26 -21.24 -15.17
CA SER A 667 17.03 -21.53 -15.89
C SER A 667 16.88 -20.64 -17.12
N THR A 668 16.06 -21.09 -18.09
CA THR A 668 15.65 -20.29 -19.23
C THR A 668 14.13 -20.07 -19.21
N GLU A 669 13.70 -18.91 -19.73
CA GLU A 669 12.28 -18.55 -19.86
C GLU A 669 11.81 -18.58 -21.32
N LYS A 670 12.74 -18.64 -22.27
CA LYS A 670 12.44 -18.74 -23.70
C LYS A 670 11.91 -20.16 -24.01
N ASN A 671 10.79 -20.26 -24.70
CA ASN A 671 10.11 -21.53 -25.02
C ASN A 671 9.63 -22.33 -23.81
N GLY A 672 9.16 -21.64 -22.76
CA GLY A 672 8.72 -22.22 -21.48
C GLY A 672 9.81 -22.19 -20.42
N TRP A 673 9.38 -22.30 -19.17
CA TRP A 673 10.31 -22.30 -18.04
C TRP A 673 11.01 -23.64 -17.91
N ARG A 674 12.32 -23.64 -18.04
CA ARG A 674 13.14 -24.86 -17.99
C ARG A 674 14.32 -24.69 -17.05
N PHE A 675 14.39 -25.56 -16.06
CA PHE A 675 15.51 -25.67 -15.12
C PHE A 675 16.73 -26.33 -15.76
N HIS A 676 17.91 -25.78 -15.44
CA HIS A 676 19.21 -26.38 -15.74
C HIS A 676 20.23 -25.95 -14.67
N VAL A 677 21.41 -26.54 -14.69
CA VAL A 677 22.51 -26.22 -13.81
C VAL A 677 23.74 -25.84 -14.63
N GLU A 678 24.50 -24.86 -14.18
CA GLU A 678 25.76 -24.44 -14.75
C GLU A 678 26.86 -24.62 -13.71
N ILE A 679 27.89 -25.35 -14.04
CA ILE A 679 28.97 -25.71 -13.11
C ILE A 679 30.27 -25.06 -13.56
N LEU A 680 30.91 -24.28 -12.68
CA LEU A 680 32.25 -23.75 -12.89
C LEU A 680 33.24 -24.59 -12.09
N ASP A 681 34.14 -25.24 -12.77
CA ASP A 681 35.33 -25.88 -12.17
C ASP A 681 36.37 -24.79 -11.91
N LEU A 682 36.68 -24.53 -10.66
CA LEU A 682 37.62 -23.46 -10.27
C LEU A 682 39.09 -23.76 -10.57
N LYS A 683 39.46 -25.06 -10.70
CA LYS A 683 40.83 -25.45 -11.03
C LYS A 683 41.12 -25.22 -12.50
N THR A 684 40.14 -25.55 -13.36
CA THR A 684 40.33 -25.49 -14.82
C THR A 684 39.74 -24.23 -15.44
N ASN A 685 38.99 -23.47 -14.67
CA ASN A 685 38.19 -22.29 -15.10
C ASN A 685 37.24 -22.62 -16.28
N LYS A 686 36.70 -23.85 -16.32
CA LYS A 686 35.80 -24.31 -17.37
C LYS A 686 34.36 -24.38 -16.85
N TRP A 687 33.45 -23.95 -17.69
CA TRP A 687 32.04 -24.06 -17.46
C TRP A 687 31.45 -25.33 -18.09
N LYS A 688 30.55 -26.01 -17.37
CA LYS A 688 29.78 -27.16 -17.84
C LYS A 688 28.28 -26.84 -17.74
N TYR A 689 27.53 -27.11 -18.79
CA TYR A 689 26.08 -27.00 -18.82
C TYR A 689 25.43 -28.35 -18.56
N VAL A 690 24.46 -28.43 -17.66
CA VAL A 690 23.74 -29.66 -17.27
C VAL A 690 22.24 -29.40 -17.39
N GLY A 691 21.62 -29.99 -18.41
CA GLY A 691 20.18 -29.83 -18.68
C GLY A 691 19.84 -29.41 -20.11
N PRO A 692 18.62 -28.92 -20.40
CA PRO A 692 17.51 -28.71 -19.44
C PRO A 692 17.08 -30.03 -18.80
N VAL A 693 16.80 -29.97 -17.48
CA VAL A 693 16.38 -31.17 -16.74
C VAL A 693 14.93 -31.51 -17.09
N ASP A 694 14.68 -32.81 -17.34
CA ASP A 694 13.35 -33.28 -17.66
C ASP A 694 12.39 -33.11 -16.44
N ALA A 695 11.13 -32.88 -16.73
CA ALA A 695 10.09 -32.80 -15.72
C ALA A 695 9.15 -34.01 -15.82
N GLU A 696 8.66 -34.48 -14.69
CA GLU A 696 7.59 -35.47 -14.69
C GLU A 696 6.36 -34.90 -15.38
N LEU A 697 5.68 -35.79 -16.14
CA LEU A 697 4.38 -35.50 -16.71
C LEU A 697 3.30 -35.92 -15.72
N LYS A 698 2.44 -34.95 -15.32
CA LYS A 698 1.27 -35.29 -14.47
C LYS A 698 0.03 -35.55 -15.31
N PRO A 699 -0.78 -36.55 -14.96
CA PRO A 699 -2.06 -36.77 -15.62
C PRO A 699 -2.92 -35.51 -15.55
N ARG A 700 -3.62 -35.21 -16.63
CA ARG A 700 -4.62 -34.14 -16.65
C ARG A 700 -5.82 -34.60 -15.84
N THR A 701 -6.11 -33.92 -14.73
CA THR A 701 -7.35 -34.06 -13.97
C THR A 701 -8.21 -32.84 -14.23
N ASP A 702 -9.44 -33.03 -14.69
CA ASP A 702 -10.31 -31.91 -15.11
C ASP A 702 -10.71 -30.98 -13.96
N ASP A 703 -10.47 -31.36 -12.71
CA ASP A 703 -10.96 -30.65 -11.52
C ASP A 703 -10.00 -29.62 -10.93
N VAL A 704 -8.76 -29.62 -11.34
CA VAL A 704 -7.76 -28.89 -10.51
C VAL A 704 -7.27 -27.62 -11.15
N ASP A 705 -7.36 -27.44 -12.46
CA ASP A 705 -6.28 -26.64 -12.98
C ASP A 705 -6.55 -25.61 -14.07
N SER A 706 -7.78 -25.44 -14.55
CA SER A 706 -8.10 -24.31 -15.43
C SER A 706 -7.86 -22.96 -14.76
N ALA A 707 -7.83 -22.93 -13.43
CA ALA A 707 -7.68 -21.74 -12.61
C ALA A 707 -6.22 -21.38 -12.27
N THR A 708 -5.31 -22.36 -12.31
CA THR A 708 -3.89 -22.19 -11.95
C THR A 708 -2.97 -22.16 -13.16
N VAL A 709 -3.48 -22.38 -14.35
CA VAL A 709 -2.72 -22.33 -15.59
C VAL A 709 -2.50 -20.89 -16.01
N ASP A 710 -1.23 -20.53 -16.24
CA ASP A 710 -0.89 -19.29 -16.92
C ASP A 710 -1.30 -19.41 -18.40
N MET A 711 -2.34 -18.70 -18.81
CA MET A 711 -2.86 -18.74 -20.19
C MET A 711 -1.88 -18.16 -21.23
N GLU A 712 -0.87 -17.39 -20.80
CA GLU A 712 0.20 -16.90 -21.68
C GLU A 712 1.22 -18.02 -22.01
N HIS A 713 1.28 -19.06 -21.16
CA HIS A 713 2.16 -20.23 -21.31
C HIS A 713 1.34 -21.48 -21.04
N PRO A 714 0.50 -21.92 -21.97
CA PRO A 714 -0.35 -23.08 -21.76
C PRO A 714 0.52 -24.32 -21.50
N ILE A 715 0.26 -24.97 -20.39
CA ILE A 715 0.97 -26.18 -19.94
C ILE A 715 0.45 -27.43 -20.67
N TYR A 716 -0.69 -27.27 -21.34
CA TYR A 716 -1.29 -28.28 -22.19
C TYR A 716 -1.32 -27.80 -23.64
N LYS A 717 -1.03 -28.72 -24.53
CA LYS A 717 -1.48 -28.60 -25.90
C LYS A 717 -2.81 -29.33 -26.03
N GLU A 718 -3.66 -28.88 -26.92
CA GLU A 718 -4.92 -29.53 -27.25
C GLU A 718 -4.71 -30.99 -27.56
N GLY A 719 -5.43 -31.91 -26.86
CA GLY A 719 -5.27 -33.35 -27.01
C GLY A 719 -4.19 -34.02 -26.14
N GLU A 720 -3.37 -33.25 -25.39
CA GLU A 720 -2.38 -33.86 -24.46
C GLU A 720 -3.04 -34.43 -23.21
N LYS A 721 -2.62 -35.65 -22.81
CA LYS A 721 -3.11 -36.36 -21.60
C LYS A 721 -2.27 -36.03 -20.35
N ALA A 722 -1.18 -35.31 -20.50
CA ALA A 722 -0.24 -35.02 -19.41
C ALA A 722 0.24 -33.57 -19.43
N ARG A 723 0.61 -33.09 -18.27
CA ARG A 723 0.99 -31.72 -18.00
C ARG A 723 2.47 -31.63 -17.68
N LEU A 724 3.22 -30.76 -18.37
CA LEU A 724 4.60 -30.49 -18.07
C LEU A 724 4.74 -29.50 -16.90
N ILE A 725 5.64 -29.79 -15.97
CA ILE A 725 6.03 -28.89 -14.88
C ILE A 725 7.05 -27.88 -15.42
N TYR A 726 6.65 -26.60 -15.50
CA TYR A 726 7.54 -25.52 -15.86
C TYR A 726 8.12 -24.87 -14.60
N SER A 727 9.46 -24.86 -14.47
CA SER A 727 10.15 -24.37 -13.28
C SER A 727 11.39 -23.54 -13.59
N ILE A 728 11.66 -22.51 -12.73
CA ILE A 728 12.81 -21.64 -12.84
C ILE A 728 13.37 -21.26 -11.46
N GLN A 729 14.50 -20.57 -11.47
CA GLN A 729 15.10 -19.89 -10.32
C GLN A 729 15.36 -20.81 -9.12
N PRO A 730 16.15 -21.88 -9.31
CA PRO A 730 16.42 -22.86 -8.26
C PRO A 730 17.22 -22.27 -7.09
N SER A 731 16.86 -22.67 -5.87
CA SER A 731 17.69 -22.56 -4.65
C SER A 731 18.28 -23.92 -4.36
N ILE A 732 19.56 -24.01 -4.08
CA ILE A 732 20.27 -25.27 -3.82
C ILE A 732 20.36 -25.54 -2.32
N LEU A 733 19.97 -26.73 -1.90
CA LEU A 733 20.09 -27.25 -0.54
C LEU A 733 21.08 -28.41 -0.50
N LYS A 734 21.83 -28.54 0.59
CA LYS A 734 22.73 -29.67 0.88
C LYS A 734 22.05 -30.58 1.90
N LEU A 735 21.61 -31.75 1.48
CA LEU A 735 20.97 -32.70 2.38
C LEU A 735 21.97 -33.41 3.28
N LYS A 736 21.50 -33.91 4.43
CA LYS A 736 22.34 -34.65 5.40
C LYS A 736 22.95 -35.94 4.84
N ASP A 737 22.33 -36.53 3.84
CA ASP A 737 22.84 -37.74 3.14
C ASP A 737 23.82 -37.43 2.03
N GLY A 738 24.23 -36.17 1.86
CA GLY A 738 25.20 -35.71 0.87
C GLY A 738 24.62 -35.36 -0.51
N ARG A 739 23.36 -35.64 -0.77
CA ARG A 739 22.69 -35.19 -1.99
C ARG A 739 22.49 -33.67 -2.03
N LEU A 740 22.38 -33.14 -3.23
CA LEU A 740 21.89 -31.81 -3.49
C LEU A 740 20.39 -31.86 -3.83
N GLN A 741 19.66 -30.87 -3.39
CA GLN A 741 18.26 -30.66 -3.75
C GLN A 741 18.10 -29.24 -4.29
N VAL A 742 17.21 -29.02 -5.25
CA VAL A 742 16.78 -27.70 -5.68
C VAL A 742 15.30 -27.47 -5.37
N LEU A 743 14.98 -26.26 -4.93
CA LEU A 743 13.62 -25.76 -4.81
C LEU A 743 13.39 -24.70 -5.88
N MET A 744 12.27 -24.79 -6.60
CA MET A 744 12.03 -23.99 -7.78
C MET A 744 10.63 -23.37 -7.81
N ARG A 745 10.57 -22.15 -8.29
CA ARG A 745 9.37 -21.43 -8.66
C ARG A 745 8.70 -22.08 -9.88
N THR A 746 7.36 -22.18 -9.90
CA THR A 746 6.61 -22.82 -11.01
C THR A 746 5.42 -22.01 -11.50
N HIS A 747 4.84 -22.46 -12.63
CA HIS A 747 3.49 -22.09 -13.06
C HIS A 747 2.41 -23.00 -12.45
N ASN A 748 2.75 -23.93 -11.57
CA ASN A 748 1.92 -25.05 -11.15
C ASN A 748 1.29 -24.85 -9.75
N ALA A 749 1.23 -23.61 -9.24
CA ALA A 749 0.71 -23.26 -7.91
C ALA A 749 1.48 -23.90 -6.72
N LYS A 750 2.43 -24.77 -6.97
CA LYS A 750 3.28 -25.45 -5.98
C LYS A 750 4.74 -25.25 -6.34
N LEU A 751 5.66 -25.32 -5.33
CA LEU A 751 7.09 -25.40 -5.62
C LEU A 751 7.44 -26.73 -6.28
N ALA A 752 8.47 -26.70 -7.14
CA ALA A 752 9.06 -27.90 -7.71
C ALA A 752 10.42 -28.23 -7.06
N THR A 753 10.82 -29.47 -7.18
CA THR A 753 12.09 -30.00 -6.68
C THR A 753 12.73 -30.99 -7.65
N SER A 754 14.06 -31.14 -7.53
CA SER A 754 14.86 -32.15 -8.18
C SER A 754 16.09 -32.44 -7.32
N PHE A 755 16.68 -33.63 -7.45
CA PHE A 755 17.77 -34.12 -6.61
C PHE A 755 18.97 -34.52 -7.45
N SER A 756 20.19 -34.35 -6.90
CA SER A 756 21.44 -34.85 -7.48
C SER A 756 22.21 -35.65 -6.44
N SER A 757 22.69 -36.83 -6.82
CA SER A 757 23.51 -37.71 -5.96
C SER A 757 25.01 -37.70 -6.32
N ASP A 758 25.41 -36.98 -7.38
CA ASP A 758 26.76 -36.96 -7.94
C ASP A 758 27.40 -35.56 -7.92
N GLY A 759 26.90 -34.69 -7.02
CA GLY A 759 27.45 -33.34 -6.86
C GLY A 759 27.06 -32.38 -7.97
N GLY A 760 25.90 -32.56 -8.60
CA GLY A 760 25.31 -31.68 -9.58
C GLY A 760 25.46 -32.07 -11.04
N ASP A 761 26.12 -33.18 -11.32
CA ASP A 761 26.39 -33.63 -12.69
C ASP A 761 25.16 -34.25 -13.37
N THR A 762 24.25 -34.85 -12.60
CA THR A 762 22.92 -35.33 -13.06
C THR A 762 21.84 -34.99 -12.05
N TRP A 763 20.62 -34.89 -12.54
CA TRP A 763 19.46 -34.51 -11.73
C TRP A 763 18.23 -35.38 -12.03
N THR A 764 17.48 -35.71 -10.98
CA THR A 764 16.20 -36.45 -11.16
C THR A 764 15.18 -35.59 -11.93
N PRO A 765 14.19 -36.19 -12.57
CA PRO A 765 13.07 -35.44 -13.15
C PRO A 765 12.44 -34.50 -12.13
N VAL A 766 12.05 -33.31 -12.60
CA VAL A 766 11.41 -32.28 -11.77
C VAL A 766 10.03 -32.76 -11.32
N THR A 767 9.76 -32.70 -10.00
CA THR A 767 8.49 -33.03 -9.36
C THR A 767 7.93 -31.86 -8.55
N LEU A 768 6.64 -31.89 -8.18
CA LEU A 768 6.03 -30.88 -7.31
C LEU A 768 6.10 -31.31 -5.83
N LEU A 769 6.33 -30.33 -4.97
CA LEU A 769 6.21 -30.43 -3.51
C LEU A 769 4.84 -29.96 -3.03
N ASP A 770 4.41 -30.42 -1.86
CA ASP A 770 3.16 -29.92 -1.26
C ASP A 770 3.41 -28.63 -0.47
N ILE A 771 3.89 -27.60 -1.15
CA ILE A 771 4.02 -26.24 -0.61
C ILE A 771 3.66 -25.22 -1.68
N GLU A 772 2.92 -24.22 -1.31
CA GLU A 772 2.36 -23.24 -2.23
C GLU A 772 3.45 -22.39 -2.92
N ASN A 773 3.19 -22.07 -4.19
CA ASN A 773 3.94 -21.05 -4.94
C ASN A 773 2.99 -20.27 -5.85
N ASN A 774 2.96 -18.97 -5.64
CA ASN A 774 2.14 -18.00 -6.37
C ASN A 774 2.83 -17.46 -7.64
N GLN A 775 3.72 -18.21 -8.27
CA GLN A 775 4.59 -17.78 -9.36
C GLN A 775 5.56 -16.65 -8.96
N SER A 776 5.95 -16.56 -7.70
CA SER A 776 6.97 -15.62 -7.23
C SER A 776 8.30 -16.32 -6.96
N GLY A 777 9.40 -15.58 -7.14
CA GLY A 777 10.74 -16.06 -6.78
C GLY A 777 10.85 -16.32 -5.27
N THR A 778 11.55 -17.38 -4.92
CA THR A 778 11.85 -17.81 -3.55
C THR A 778 13.35 -17.90 -3.34
N ASP A 779 13.80 -18.07 -2.10
CA ASP A 779 15.16 -18.51 -1.79
C ASP A 779 15.14 -19.45 -0.58
N ALA A 780 16.16 -20.27 -0.45
CA ALA A 780 16.29 -21.21 0.66
C ALA A 780 17.76 -21.35 1.10
N VAL A 781 17.93 -21.81 2.33
CA VAL A 781 19.25 -22.05 2.93
C VAL A 781 19.25 -23.33 3.75
N THR A 782 20.33 -24.10 3.67
CA THR A 782 20.62 -25.17 4.63
C THR A 782 21.36 -24.59 5.82
N LEU A 783 20.80 -24.80 7.02
CA LEU A 783 21.39 -24.35 8.27
C LEU A 783 22.58 -25.24 8.68
N LYS A 784 23.44 -24.73 9.55
CA LYS A 784 24.58 -25.47 10.11
C LYS A 784 24.18 -26.76 10.85
N ASP A 785 22.95 -26.81 11.40
CA ASP A 785 22.40 -28.01 12.05
C ASP A 785 21.75 -29.00 11.06
N GLY A 786 21.77 -28.68 9.77
CA GLY A 786 21.28 -29.53 8.69
C GLY A 786 19.77 -29.41 8.42
N ARG A 787 19.04 -28.51 9.10
CA ARG A 787 17.68 -28.14 8.73
C ARG A 787 17.69 -27.16 7.57
N HIS A 788 16.54 -26.96 6.96
CA HIS A 788 16.41 -26.06 5.81
C HIS A 788 15.38 -24.98 6.10
N VAL A 789 15.65 -23.75 5.71
CA VAL A 789 14.70 -22.62 5.80
C VAL A 789 14.45 -22.07 4.41
N LEU A 790 13.18 -21.91 4.10
CA LEU A 790 12.65 -21.32 2.87
C LEU A 790 12.03 -19.96 3.16
N ILE A 791 12.32 -18.96 2.33
CA ILE A 791 11.63 -17.68 2.32
C ILE A 791 10.79 -17.56 1.04
N TYR A 792 9.48 -17.35 1.18
CA TYR A 792 8.52 -17.44 0.08
C TYR A 792 7.25 -16.64 0.35
N ASN A 793 6.46 -16.42 -0.69
CA ASN A 793 5.11 -15.89 -0.52
C ASN A 793 4.14 -17.05 -0.17
N ASN A 794 3.72 -17.09 1.09
CA ASN A 794 2.76 -18.08 1.58
C ASN A 794 1.34 -17.70 1.16
N PHE A 795 1.06 -17.84 -0.13
CA PHE A 795 -0.22 -17.46 -0.73
C PHE A 795 -0.73 -18.59 -1.65
N GLU A 796 -1.92 -19.08 -1.35
CA GLU A 796 -2.61 -20.03 -2.22
C GLU A 796 -3.10 -19.32 -3.48
N THR A 797 -2.73 -19.85 -4.65
CA THR A 797 -3.22 -19.31 -5.93
C THR A 797 -4.70 -19.64 -6.06
N LEU A 798 -5.54 -18.62 -6.07
CA LEU A 798 -6.98 -18.78 -6.16
C LEU A 798 -7.41 -19.21 -7.55
N PRO A 799 -8.50 -20.00 -7.67
CA PRO A 799 -9.12 -20.35 -8.94
C PRO A 799 -9.42 -19.11 -9.80
N GLY A 800 -9.10 -19.15 -11.08
CA GLY A 800 -9.33 -18.06 -12.03
C GLY A 800 -8.26 -16.95 -12.03
N THR A 801 -7.23 -17.03 -11.16
CA THR A 801 -6.13 -16.05 -11.14
C THR A 801 -4.91 -16.60 -11.88
N LYS A 802 -4.32 -15.78 -12.76
CA LYS A 802 -3.08 -16.12 -13.49
C LYS A 802 -1.85 -16.15 -12.57
N LYS A 803 -1.81 -15.26 -11.58
CA LYS A 803 -0.71 -15.11 -10.61
C LYS A 803 -1.30 -14.80 -9.23
N GLY A 804 -0.75 -15.42 -8.20
CA GLY A 804 -1.11 -15.09 -6.82
C GLY A 804 -0.51 -13.76 -6.35
N SER A 805 -1.07 -13.21 -5.26
CA SER A 805 -0.52 -12.05 -4.59
C SER A 805 0.88 -12.33 -4.05
N ARG A 806 1.79 -11.35 -4.08
CA ARG A 806 3.12 -11.42 -3.47
C ARG A 806 3.13 -10.87 -2.03
N THR A 807 2.06 -11.17 -1.32
CA THR A 807 1.89 -10.99 0.12
C THR A 807 0.99 -12.11 0.62
N PRO A 808 1.23 -12.68 1.81
CA PRO A 808 2.31 -12.42 2.75
C PRO A 808 3.68 -12.93 2.27
N LEU A 809 4.76 -12.45 2.91
CA LEU A 809 6.11 -13.02 2.82
C LEU A 809 6.41 -13.76 4.13
N SER A 810 6.78 -15.04 4.05
CA SER A 810 6.92 -15.92 5.21
C SER A 810 8.21 -16.74 5.14
N LEU A 811 8.59 -17.26 6.31
CA LEU A 811 9.58 -18.33 6.45
C LEU A 811 8.85 -19.66 6.67
N ALA A 812 9.38 -20.72 6.08
CA ALA A 812 9.05 -22.11 6.39
C ALA A 812 10.32 -22.89 6.73
N ILE A 813 10.19 -23.96 7.51
CA ILE A 813 11.30 -24.80 7.92
C ILE A 813 11.02 -26.27 7.61
N SER A 814 12.09 -27.02 7.27
CA SER A 814 12.03 -28.44 6.99
C SER A 814 13.26 -29.14 7.55
N ASP A 815 13.09 -30.39 8.00
CA ASP A 815 14.16 -31.26 8.48
C ASP A 815 14.74 -32.14 7.34
N ASP A 816 14.00 -32.31 6.23
CA ASP A 816 14.31 -33.23 5.15
C ASP A 816 14.25 -32.62 3.73
N GLY A 817 13.91 -31.33 3.63
CA GLY A 817 13.76 -30.59 2.38
C GLY A 817 12.47 -30.91 1.59
N THR A 818 11.61 -31.79 2.08
CA THR A 818 10.35 -32.21 1.41
C THR A 818 9.11 -31.86 2.20
N HIS A 819 9.15 -32.01 3.51
CA HIS A 819 8.05 -31.67 4.42
C HIS A 819 8.32 -30.30 5.07
N TRP A 820 7.49 -29.31 4.72
CA TRP A 820 7.65 -27.93 5.15
C TRP A 820 6.52 -27.51 6.09
N ARG A 821 6.89 -26.80 7.15
CA ARG A 821 5.93 -26.14 8.07
C ARG A 821 6.18 -24.66 8.14
N HIS A 822 5.11 -23.88 8.22
CA HIS A 822 5.20 -22.43 8.43
C HIS A 822 5.98 -22.15 9.71
N LEU A 823 6.85 -21.15 9.65
CA LEU A 823 7.71 -20.77 10.76
C LEU A 823 7.41 -19.38 11.28
N LEU A 824 7.40 -18.36 10.40
CA LEU A 824 7.25 -16.98 10.77
C LEU A 824 6.75 -16.16 9.58
N THR A 825 5.84 -15.22 9.79
CA THR A 825 5.44 -14.23 8.78
C THR A 825 6.29 -12.96 8.93
N LEU A 826 7.00 -12.58 7.88
CA LEU A 826 7.86 -11.39 7.85
C LEU A 826 7.07 -10.13 7.47
N GLU A 827 6.18 -10.26 6.48
CA GLU A 827 5.30 -9.19 5.99
C GLU A 827 3.92 -9.75 5.66
N ASP A 828 2.86 -9.02 6.00
CA ASP A 828 1.47 -9.41 5.72
C ASP A 828 0.57 -8.24 5.31
N SER A 829 1.11 -7.05 5.09
CA SER A 829 0.31 -5.96 4.55
C SER A 829 -0.33 -6.38 3.22
N PRO A 830 -1.60 -6.05 3.01
CA PRO A 830 -2.30 -6.40 1.76
C PRO A 830 -1.76 -5.66 0.54
N ILE A 831 -0.94 -4.64 0.74
CA ILE A 831 -0.30 -3.90 -0.34
C ILE A 831 0.75 -4.78 -1.01
N ASN A 832 0.58 -5.06 -2.28
CA ASN A 832 1.51 -5.85 -3.09
C ASN A 832 2.73 -4.97 -3.44
N GLN A 833 3.99 -5.40 -3.35
CA GLN A 833 4.45 -6.75 -3.16
C GLN A 833 5.66 -6.81 -2.20
N TYR A 834 5.87 -7.99 -1.59
CA TYR A 834 7.07 -8.38 -0.87
C TYR A 834 7.63 -9.62 -1.55
N SER A 835 8.73 -9.50 -2.29
CA SER A 835 9.09 -10.55 -3.25
C SER A 835 10.58 -10.62 -3.57
N TYR A 836 10.95 -11.65 -4.32
CA TYR A 836 12.32 -11.90 -4.74
C TYR A 836 13.32 -11.85 -3.58
N PRO A 837 13.04 -12.64 -2.53
CA PRO A 837 13.85 -12.63 -1.33
C PRO A 837 15.22 -13.30 -1.54
N GLY A 838 16.15 -12.95 -0.66
CA GLY A 838 17.40 -13.68 -0.42
C GLY A 838 17.52 -14.02 1.06
N ILE A 839 18.11 -15.16 1.40
CA ILE A 839 18.30 -15.60 2.78
C ILE A 839 19.67 -16.27 2.96
N ILE A 840 20.33 -15.96 4.07
CA ILE A 840 21.54 -16.66 4.53
C ILE A 840 21.47 -16.91 6.03
N GLU A 841 22.15 -17.96 6.51
CA GLU A 841 22.49 -18.10 7.92
C GLU A 841 23.83 -17.42 8.18
N GLY A 842 23.83 -16.47 9.11
CA GLY A 842 25.04 -15.75 9.54
C GLY A 842 25.99 -16.61 10.38
N LYS A 843 27.17 -16.09 10.62
CA LYS A 843 28.17 -16.74 11.50
C LYS A 843 27.68 -16.88 12.95
N ASP A 844 26.81 -15.98 13.38
CA ASP A 844 26.16 -15.94 14.68
C ASP A 844 24.94 -16.87 14.79
N GLY A 845 24.62 -17.62 13.73
CA GLY A 845 23.48 -18.54 13.66
C GLY A 845 22.13 -17.86 13.48
N LYS A 846 22.10 -16.57 13.19
CA LYS A 846 20.88 -15.85 12.85
C LYS A 846 20.61 -15.87 11.35
N LEU A 847 19.36 -15.72 10.97
CA LEU A 847 18.97 -15.57 9.58
C LEU A 847 19.03 -14.09 9.16
N HIS A 848 19.65 -13.84 8.03
CA HIS A 848 19.63 -12.54 7.38
C HIS A 848 18.75 -12.64 6.12
N CYS A 849 17.59 -11.99 6.18
CA CYS A 849 16.58 -12.02 5.14
C CYS A 849 16.54 -10.65 4.44
N ILE A 850 16.52 -10.67 3.12
CA ILE A 850 16.45 -9.48 2.29
C ILE A 850 15.38 -9.68 1.22
N TYR A 851 14.64 -8.64 0.86
CA TYR A 851 13.58 -8.76 -0.14
C TYR A 851 13.19 -7.41 -0.73
N THR A 852 12.58 -7.44 -1.90
CA THR A 852 11.92 -6.29 -2.53
C THR A 852 10.70 -5.88 -1.71
N TRP A 853 10.68 -4.64 -1.24
CA TRP A 853 9.56 -4.03 -0.56
C TRP A 853 8.81 -3.10 -1.52
N ARG A 854 7.58 -3.49 -1.91
CA ARG A 854 6.65 -2.73 -2.77
C ARG A 854 7.26 -2.20 -4.08
N ARG A 855 8.32 -2.84 -4.60
CA ARG A 855 9.10 -2.39 -5.77
C ARG A 855 9.82 -1.04 -5.58
N GLN A 856 9.72 -0.41 -4.44
CA GLN A 856 10.26 0.91 -4.13
C GLN A 856 11.62 0.83 -3.43
N ARG A 857 11.75 -0.09 -2.50
CA ARG A 857 12.92 -0.24 -1.64
C ARG A 857 13.32 -1.70 -1.50
N VAL A 858 14.44 -1.91 -0.83
CA VAL A 858 14.88 -3.22 -0.38
C VAL A 858 14.87 -3.23 1.14
N ALA A 859 14.16 -4.20 1.72
CA ALA A 859 14.08 -4.40 3.16
C ALA A 859 15.00 -5.51 3.63
N TYR A 860 15.45 -5.41 4.88
CA TYR A 860 16.28 -6.36 5.58
C TYR A 860 15.68 -6.70 6.94
N LYS A 861 15.66 -8.00 7.25
CA LYS A 861 15.30 -8.47 8.60
C LYS A 861 16.35 -9.45 9.11
N GLU A 862 16.71 -9.29 10.39
CA GLU A 862 17.53 -10.26 11.13
C GLU A 862 16.63 -11.08 12.03
N VAL A 863 16.65 -12.40 11.90
CA VAL A 863 15.76 -13.32 12.62
C VAL A 863 16.55 -14.30 13.47
N ASP A 864 16.18 -14.43 14.74
CA ASP A 864 16.73 -15.42 15.68
C ASP A 864 15.76 -16.59 15.81
N LEU A 865 16.12 -17.73 15.22
CA LEU A 865 15.30 -18.94 15.26
C LEU A 865 15.02 -19.45 16.68
N LYS A 866 15.89 -19.14 17.66
CA LYS A 866 15.72 -19.57 19.06
C LYS A 866 14.60 -18.81 19.79
N LYS A 867 14.17 -17.67 19.24
CA LYS A 867 13.10 -16.85 19.81
C LYS A 867 11.73 -17.13 19.19
N ILE A 868 11.64 -17.98 18.19
CA ILE A 868 10.37 -18.39 17.60
C ILE A 868 9.68 -19.35 18.57
N LYS A 869 8.44 -19.02 18.95
CA LYS A 869 7.60 -19.78 19.85
C LYS A 869 6.90 -20.95 19.16
#